data_cc4acffb3363948febd4fdcb717bb9cc
#
_entry.id   cc4acffb3363948febd4fdcb717bb9cc
#
_cell.length_a   1.000
_cell.length_b   1.000
_cell.length_c   1.000
_cell.angle_alpha   90.00
_cell.angle_beta   90.00
_cell.angle_gamma   90.00
#
_symmetry.space_group_name_H-M   'P 1'
#
loop_
_entity.id
_entity.type
_entity.pdbx_description
1 polymer ?
#
loop_
_entity_poly.entity_id
_entity_poly.type
_entity_poly.pdbx_seq_one_letter_code
_entity_poly.pdbx_strand_id
1 'polypeptide(L)'
;MNQENILLSKWELPPFDKIHIEDYEPAIRAALAEAERNVESIATAKESATFTNTVETLEHASHRLDRISAIMTNLNECCTSEALQDIVMRIEPEITRFSLRVMTDRRLYERVDSVKQSMATDHCTLTTEQQTLLEETLNGFRRHGVALEGEDAERYKKNEEELTELKLHFSQNALKDLNAWTLHLTDEADLEGLPASVRTAAREEAAEHGLKGWVFTLAAPSYSPFMTYSARRDLREQMYRAYGSIGNRGNENDNNAVIHRIVTLRTEQAHLLGYNTYCDYVLCDRMVRDLPSLRAFLLQMKEAVLPYAKRDLEDVIQNSEFKTHNSEFMPWDFAYYAERLRRERYDLDEEALRPYFPLEAVREGIFGLYGRLYGLRFEEATDVPVYHEDVKVYRVSDGGREMGLLYLDMHPRASKRSGAWMTEFRGQYGAVRPQIQVVCNFSKPTAETPSLLRFSEVETFMHEMGHAMHGMLSDVHYESLSGTNVKRDFVEMPSQVMENWCYEPEFLSTFARHYRTGEVLPTEYIVKIRASQNHLAAWYCLRQLNLGLTDIAFHTSDWSDASDASAFKAEEVEAAAMENLLPRVKGCCTATNFSHIFGGGYASGYYGYKWAEVLDADIFSRFKEEGIFNTDTAARFRREVLAKGGTVQPDILFKNFMGRDPNQQALLKRMNIL
;
A
#
# COMPACT_ATOMS: atom_id res chain seq x y z
N MET A 1 7.01 4.84 44.91
CA MET A 1 7.67 3.67 44.32
C MET A 1 7.67 3.94 42.83
N ASN A 2 8.83 4.10 42.19
CA ASN A 2 8.87 4.18 40.74
C ASN A 2 8.37 2.82 40.20
N GLN A 3 7.18 2.79 39.65
CA GLN A 3 6.69 1.61 38.97
C GLN A 3 7.62 1.39 37.77
N GLU A 4 8.22 0.23 37.65
CA GLU A 4 9.08 -0.10 36.51
C GLU A 4 8.24 -0.02 35.24
N ASN A 5 8.71 0.73 34.25
CA ASN A 5 7.96 0.92 33.00
C ASN A 5 7.76 -0.43 32.28
N ILE A 6 6.50 -0.83 32.09
CA ILE A 6 6.15 -2.15 31.58
C ILE A 6 6.75 -2.41 30.18
N LEU A 7 6.90 -1.39 29.33
CA LEU A 7 7.48 -1.50 28.00
C LEU A 7 8.96 -1.83 28.01
N LEU A 8 9.67 -1.53 29.11
CA LEU A 8 11.09 -1.86 29.29
C LEU A 8 11.30 -3.24 29.93
N SER A 9 10.25 -3.87 30.43
CA SER A 9 10.33 -5.22 31.00
C SER A 9 10.45 -6.28 29.89
N LYS A 10 10.71 -7.54 30.30
CA LYS A 10 10.66 -8.67 29.35
C LYS A 10 9.21 -9.12 29.16
N TRP A 11 8.73 -9.08 27.94
CA TRP A 11 7.41 -9.60 27.56
C TRP A 11 7.51 -10.31 26.20
N GLU A 12 6.76 -11.38 26.04
CA GLU A 12 6.61 -12.10 24.77
C GLU A 12 5.44 -11.54 23.97
N LEU A 13 4.34 -11.22 24.64
CA LEU A 13 3.14 -10.62 24.05
C LEU A 13 3.08 -9.16 24.47
N PRO A 14 2.67 -8.25 23.56
CA PRO A 14 2.45 -6.86 23.93
C PRO A 14 1.50 -6.77 25.13
N PRO A 15 1.90 -6.18 26.25
CA PRO A 15 1.10 -6.13 27.47
C PRO A 15 0.04 -5.01 27.40
N PHE A 16 -0.84 -5.06 26.40
CA PHE A 16 -1.82 -4.00 26.11
C PHE A 16 -2.70 -3.62 27.31
N ASP A 17 -3.00 -4.58 28.18
CA ASP A 17 -3.79 -4.39 29.40
C ASP A 17 -3.07 -3.62 30.51
N LYS A 18 -1.76 -3.35 30.34
CA LYS A 18 -0.89 -2.72 31.35
C LYS A 18 -0.15 -1.49 30.84
N ILE A 19 -0.21 -1.21 29.56
CA ILE A 19 0.45 -0.05 28.95
C ILE A 19 -0.39 1.19 29.22
N HIS A 20 0.25 2.23 29.76
CA HIS A 20 -0.32 3.58 29.87
C HIS A 20 0.35 4.51 28.86
N ILE A 21 -0.35 5.56 28.44
CA ILE A 21 0.17 6.49 27.42
C ILE A 21 1.49 7.13 27.88
N GLU A 22 1.60 7.41 29.17
CA GLU A 22 2.78 7.99 29.80
C GLU A 22 4.01 7.07 29.79
N ASP A 23 3.84 5.78 29.50
CA ASP A 23 4.92 4.80 29.44
C ASP A 23 5.74 4.94 28.14
N TYR A 24 5.13 5.38 27.03
CA TYR A 24 5.77 5.37 25.70
C TYR A 24 7.01 6.26 25.63
N GLU A 25 6.89 7.54 25.94
CA GLU A 25 8.00 8.49 25.78
C GLU A 25 9.24 8.10 26.60
N PRO A 26 9.14 7.78 27.90
CA PRO A 26 10.29 7.34 28.69
C PRO A 26 10.88 6.00 28.18
N ALA A 27 10.02 5.06 27.76
CA ALA A 27 10.47 3.76 27.28
C ALA A 27 11.24 3.88 25.96
N ILE A 28 10.72 4.64 25.01
CA ILE A 28 11.37 4.84 23.72
C ILE A 28 12.70 5.58 23.88
N ARG A 29 12.76 6.63 24.71
CA ARG A 29 14.01 7.35 24.97
C ARG A 29 15.07 6.44 25.65
N ALA A 30 14.65 5.57 26.56
CA ALA A 30 15.55 4.60 27.19
C ALA A 30 16.05 3.56 26.16
N ALA A 31 15.15 3.04 25.31
CA ALA A 31 15.49 2.08 24.26
C ALA A 31 16.36 2.73 23.16
N LEU A 32 16.12 4.00 22.83
CA LEU A 32 16.94 4.77 21.89
C LEU A 32 18.37 4.93 22.44
N ALA A 33 18.50 5.32 23.70
CA ALA A 33 19.82 5.42 24.35
C ALA A 33 20.55 4.07 24.46
N GLU A 34 19.81 2.95 24.57
CA GLU A 34 20.38 1.60 24.50
C GLU A 34 20.87 1.28 23.10
N ALA A 35 20.04 1.52 22.08
CA ALA A 35 20.39 1.31 20.68
C ALA A 35 21.62 2.14 20.26
N GLU A 36 21.70 3.40 20.69
CA GLU A 36 22.88 4.26 20.46
C GLU A 36 24.16 3.66 21.06
N ARG A 37 24.10 3.15 22.31
CA ARG A 37 25.25 2.47 22.91
C ARG A 37 25.65 1.20 22.19
N ASN A 38 24.67 0.40 21.76
CA ASN A 38 24.91 -0.83 21.01
C ASN A 38 25.61 -0.52 19.68
N VAL A 39 25.10 0.43 18.92
CA VAL A 39 25.67 0.88 17.64
C VAL A 39 27.11 1.43 17.85
N GLU A 40 27.30 2.31 18.84
CA GLU A 40 28.65 2.87 19.13
C GLU A 40 29.64 1.78 19.56
N SER A 41 29.21 0.75 20.29
CA SER A 41 30.09 -0.36 20.65
C SER A 41 30.54 -1.18 19.43
N ILE A 42 29.68 -1.33 18.43
CA ILE A 42 30.01 -1.97 17.16
C ILE A 42 31.00 -1.08 16.39
N ALA A 43 30.70 0.21 16.23
CA ALA A 43 31.50 1.15 15.48
C ALA A 43 32.94 1.31 16.00
N THR A 44 33.12 1.20 17.34
CA THR A 44 34.40 1.42 18.02
C THR A 44 35.11 0.12 18.44
N ALA A 45 34.56 -1.06 18.11
CA ALA A 45 35.13 -2.34 18.46
C ALA A 45 36.54 -2.50 17.83
N LYS A 46 37.49 -2.97 18.65
CA LYS A 46 38.91 -3.12 18.26
C LYS A 46 39.21 -4.47 17.57
N GLU A 47 38.35 -5.45 17.79
CA GLU A 47 38.44 -6.77 17.17
C GLU A 47 38.19 -6.67 15.66
N SER A 48 38.82 -7.58 14.91
CA SER A 48 38.55 -7.71 13.48
C SER A 48 37.03 -7.92 13.24
N ALA A 49 36.50 -7.22 12.24
CA ALA A 49 35.10 -7.36 11.88
C ALA A 49 34.82 -8.76 11.32
N THR A 50 33.81 -9.40 11.88
CA THR A 50 33.23 -10.67 11.38
C THR A 50 31.76 -10.47 11.13
N PHE A 51 31.14 -11.39 10.40
CA PHE A 51 29.71 -11.34 10.16
C PHE A 51 28.95 -11.24 11.51
N THR A 52 29.28 -12.13 12.47
CA THR A 52 28.58 -12.20 13.75
C THR A 52 28.81 -10.96 14.62
N ASN A 53 30.04 -10.48 14.79
CA ASN A 53 30.30 -9.36 15.70
C ASN A 53 30.00 -7.97 15.07
N THR A 54 29.60 -7.94 13.81
CA THR A 54 29.35 -6.69 13.09
C THR A 54 27.94 -6.68 12.48
N VAL A 55 27.66 -7.51 11.45
CA VAL A 55 26.39 -7.48 10.72
C VAL A 55 25.24 -8.02 11.58
N GLU A 56 25.41 -9.20 12.15
CA GLU A 56 24.39 -9.84 13.00
C GLU A 56 24.18 -9.08 14.31
N THR A 57 25.23 -8.49 14.89
CA THR A 57 25.09 -7.63 16.07
C THR A 57 24.37 -6.32 15.73
N LEU A 58 24.60 -5.76 14.51
CA LEU A 58 23.91 -4.55 14.04
C LEU A 58 22.43 -4.81 13.79
N GLU A 59 22.06 -5.98 13.23
CA GLU A 59 20.68 -6.42 13.03
C GLU A 59 19.86 -6.38 14.33
N HIS A 60 20.50 -6.67 15.46
CA HIS A 60 19.84 -6.70 16.77
C HIS A 60 20.03 -5.43 17.62
N ALA A 61 20.80 -4.45 17.12
CA ALA A 61 21.22 -3.30 17.92
C ALA A 61 20.08 -2.43 18.42
N SER A 62 18.99 -2.32 17.65
CA SER A 62 17.80 -1.52 17.96
C SER A 62 16.56 -2.33 18.34
N HIS A 63 16.64 -3.66 18.47
CA HIS A 63 15.49 -4.56 18.60
C HIS A 63 14.47 -4.16 19.67
N ARG A 64 14.89 -3.64 20.84
CA ARG A 64 13.97 -3.16 21.88
C ARG A 64 13.25 -1.88 21.42
N LEU A 65 13.97 -0.96 20.80
CA LEU A 65 13.41 0.27 20.24
C LEU A 65 12.36 -0.08 19.18
N ASP A 66 12.70 -0.97 18.25
CA ASP A 66 11.82 -1.36 17.14
C ASP A 66 10.51 -1.98 17.66
N ARG A 67 10.58 -2.87 18.65
CA ARG A 67 9.40 -3.48 19.27
C ARG A 67 8.48 -2.47 19.97
N ILE A 68 9.04 -1.52 20.73
CA ILE A 68 8.23 -0.50 21.42
C ILE A 68 7.66 0.48 20.42
N SER A 69 8.45 0.89 19.43
CA SER A 69 8.01 1.79 18.36
C SER A 69 6.90 1.16 17.51
N ALA A 70 7.00 -0.14 17.19
CA ALA A 70 5.95 -0.86 16.46
C ALA A 70 4.61 -0.82 17.22
N ILE A 71 4.61 -1.03 18.54
CA ILE A 71 3.37 -0.91 19.35
C ILE A 71 2.84 0.52 19.28
N MET A 72 3.68 1.53 19.52
CA MET A 72 3.27 2.94 19.55
C MET A 72 2.69 3.37 18.21
N THR A 73 3.37 3.08 17.12
CA THR A 73 2.95 3.47 15.76
C THR A 73 1.64 2.78 15.37
N ASN A 74 1.53 1.47 15.61
CA ASN A 74 0.31 0.72 15.33
C ASN A 74 -0.88 1.25 16.14
N LEU A 75 -0.71 1.54 17.43
CA LEU A 75 -1.80 2.09 18.23
C LEU A 75 -2.14 3.53 17.83
N ASN A 76 -1.17 4.32 17.39
CA ASN A 76 -1.46 5.64 16.85
C ASN A 76 -2.31 5.60 15.57
N GLU A 77 -2.27 4.52 14.81
CA GLU A 77 -3.12 4.35 13.62
C GLU A 77 -4.49 3.73 13.92
N CYS A 78 -4.57 2.82 14.89
CA CYS A 78 -5.80 2.05 15.12
C CYS A 78 -6.51 2.34 16.45
N CYS A 79 -5.87 3.02 17.42
CA CYS A 79 -6.47 3.36 18.71
C CYS A 79 -5.87 4.66 19.28
N THR A 80 -5.85 5.72 18.46
CA THR A 80 -5.17 6.97 18.78
C THR A 80 -5.92 7.82 19.82
N SER A 81 -5.18 8.74 20.42
CA SER A 81 -5.68 9.84 21.25
C SER A 81 -4.80 11.08 21.05
N GLU A 82 -5.30 12.27 21.39
CA GLU A 82 -4.50 13.50 21.32
C GLU A 82 -3.18 13.35 22.08
N ALA A 83 -3.19 12.75 23.28
CA ALA A 83 -2.00 12.53 24.07
C ALA A 83 -0.98 11.58 23.40
N LEU A 84 -1.45 10.53 22.72
CA LEU A 84 -0.57 9.63 21.97
C LEU A 84 0.00 10.31 20.72
N GLN A 85 -0.81 11.07 20.00
CA GLN A 85 -0.37 11.86 18.84
C GLN A 85 0.72 12.87 19.21
N ASP A 86 0.55 13.56 20.35
CA ASP A 86 1.55 14.49 20.87
C ASP A 86 2.88 13.80 21.21
N ILE A 87 2.85 12.58 21.75
CA ILE A 87 4.05 11.78 22.02
C ILE A 87 4.72 11.39 20.69
N VAL A 88 3.94 10.87 19.74
CA VAL A 88 4.45 10.47 18.41
C VAL A 88 5.12 11.65 17.71
N MET A 89 4.49 12.83 17.70
CA MET A 89 5.07 14.03 17.09
C MET A 89 6.41 14.45 17.71
N ARG A 90 6.62 14.20 19.01
CA ARG A 90 7.90 14.50 19.67
C ARG A 90 8.96 13.44 19.43
N ILE A 91 8.56 12.18 19.41
CA ILE A 91 9.49 11.02 19.44
C ILE A 91 9.91 10.58 18.03
N GLU A 92 9.00 10.57 17.05
CA GLU A 92 9.28 10.13 15.68
C GLU A 92 10.50 10.84 15.05
N PRO A 93 10.67 12.18 15.21
CA PRO A 93 11.87 12.85 14.74
C PRO A 93 13.18 12.40 15.44
N GLU A 94 13.11 11.94 16.70
CA GLU A 94 14.30 11.44 17.40
C GLU A 94 14.71 10.07 16.86
N ILE A 95 13.74 9.17 16.62
CA ILE A 95 13.97 7.86 15.99
C ILE A 95 14.53 8.02 14.58
N THR A 96 13.93 8.90 13.77
CA THR A 96 14.39 9.18 12.41
C THR A 96 15.82 9.70 12.38
N ARG A 97 16.18 10.62 13.27
CA ARG A 97 17.55 11.12 13.39
C ARG A 97 18.54 10.04 13.81
N PHE A 98 18.13 9.13 14.69
CA PHE A 98 18.96 7.97 15.07
C PHE A 98 19.20 7.08 13.84
N SER A 99 18.16 6.67 13.12
CA SER A 99 18.27 5.84 11.93
C SER A 99 19.18 6.47 10.87
N LEU A 100 19.03 7.78 10.62
CA LEU A 100 19.87 8.51 9.67
C LEU A 100 21.35 8.52 10.12
N ARG A 101 21.63 8.76 11.42
CA ARG A 101 23.00 8.70 11.96
C ARG A 101 23.63 7.32 11.77
N VAL A 102 22.88 6.24 12.01
CA VAL A 102 23.37 4.87 11.80
C VAL A 102 23.72 4.67 10.34
N MET A 103 22.81 5.02 9.42
CA MET A 103 23.00 4.81 7.97
C MET A 103 24.06 5.71 7.33
N THR A 104 24.48 6.79 8.00
CA THR A 104 25.54 7.68 7.54
C THR A 104 26.85 7.54 8.34
N ASP A 105 26.93 6.61 9.29
CA ASP A 105 28.15 6.37 10.06
C ASP A 105 29.17 5.59 9.24
N ARG A 106 30.21 6.30 8.78
CA ARG A 106 31.29 5.74 7.98
C ARG A 106 32.05 4.63 8.71
N ARG A 107 32.19 4.69 10.02
CA ARG A 107 32.89 3.68 10.83
C ARG A 107 32.16 2.33 10.77
N LEU A 108 30.81 2.38 10.87
CA LEU A 108 29.97 1.18 10.71
C LEU A 108 30.07 0.62 9.29
N TYR A 109 29.95 1.49 8.28
CA TYR A 109 30.08 1.07 6.89
C TYR A 109 31.41 0.39 6.62
N GLU A 110 32.54 0.98 7.04
CA GLU A 110 33.88 0.41 6.85
C GLU A 110 34.03 -0.94 7.56
N ARG A 111 33.42 -1.12 8.73
CA ARG A 111 33.40 -2.42 9.41
C ARG A 111 32.57 -3.46 8.66
N VAL A 112 31.38 -3.11 8.19
CA VAL A 112 30.53 -4.02 7.38
C VAL A 112 31.20 -4.35 6.05
N ASP A 113 31.81 -3.38 5.39
CA ASP A 113 32.52 -3.59 4.12
C ASP A 113 33.74 -4.47 4.31
N SER A 114 34.48 -4.36 5.44
CA SER A 114 35.62 -5.24 5.76
C SER A 114 35.18 -6.70 5.95
N VAL A 115 33.95 -6.97 6.44
CA VAL A 115 33.37 -8.32 6.47
C VAL A 115 33.24 -8.86 5.04
N LYS A 116 32.75 -8.06 4.10
CA LYS A 116 32.64 -8.45 2.68
C LYS A 116 34.03 -8.72 2.05
N GLN A 117 34.99 -7.87 2.34
CA GLN A 117 36.37 -8.04 1.82
C GLN A 117 37.05 -9.29 2.38
N SER A 118 36.88 -9.61 3.67
CA SER A 118 37.44 -10.79 4.31
C SER A 118 36.91 -12.10 3.72
N MET A 119 35.67 -12.13 3.25
CA MET A 119 35.11 -13.30 2.55
C MET A 119 35.91 -13.70 1.30
N ALA A 120 36.43 -12.71 0.61
CA ALA A 120 37.24 -12.96 -0.61
C ALA A 120 38.61 -13.56 -0.29
N THR A 121 39.13 -13.38 0.94
CA THR A 121 40.47 -13.80 1.35
C THR A 121 40.49 -15.03 2.24
N ASP A 122 39.54 -15.17 3.17
CA ASP A 122 39.62 -16.15 4.27
C ASP A 122 38.80 -17.42 4.06
N HIS A 123 38.19 -17.63 2.89
CA HIS A 123 37.31 -18.76 2.57
C HIS A 123 36.13 -18.96 3.59
N CYS A 124 35.73 -17.90 4.31
CA CYS A 124 34.59 -17.96 5.19
C CYS A 124 33.31 -18.03 4.34
N THR A 125 32.58 -19.13 4.44
CA THR A 125 31.34 -19.36 3.66
C THR A 125 30.14 -18.90 4.45
N LEU A 126 29.54 -17.76 4.07
CA LEU A 126 28.24 -17.34 4.58
C LEU A 126 27.11 -18.13 3.90
N THR A 127 26.02 -18.35 4.62
CA THR A 127 24.78 -18.86 4.01
C THR A 127 24.23 -17.84 3.01
N THR A 128 23.32 -18.24 2.12
CA THR A 128 22.66 -17.32 1.19
C THR A 128 21.96 -16.17 1.91
N GLU A 129 21.29 -16.47 3.03
CA GLU A 129 20.58 -15.48 3.83
C GLU A 129 21.56 -14.47 4.48
N GLN A 130 22.67 -14.94 5.02
CA GLN A 130 23.73 -14.10 5.56
C GLN A 130 24.35 -13.19 4.49
N GLN A 131 24.55 -13.72 3.29
CA GLN A 131 25.03 -12.92 2.15
C GLN A 131 24.03 -11.83 1.78
N THR A 132 22.74 -12.18 1.74
CA THR A 132 21.67 -11.20 1.46
C THR A 132 21.64 -10.11 2.54
N LEU A 133 21.67 -10.47 3.82
CA LEU A 133 21.67 -9.48 4.91
C LEU A 133 22.89 -8.54 4.80
N LEU A 134 24.08 -9.07 4.55
CA LEU A 134 25.28 -8.27 4.35
C LEU A 134 25.17 -7.30 3.17
N GLU A 135 24.67 -7.77 2.03
CA GLU A 135 24.49 -6.91 0.84
C GLU A 135 23.40 -5.85 1.06
N GLU A 136 22.26 -6.21 1.65
CA GLU A 136 21.19 -5.24 1.95
C GLU A 136 21.66 -4.18 2.97
N THR A 137 22.42 -4.58 3.99
CA THR A 137 23.05 -3.64 4.94
C THR A 137 23.99 -2.67 4.24
N LEU A 138 24.90 -3.17 3.38
CA LEU A 138 25.80 -2.32 2.60
C LEU A 138 25.07 -1.41 1.63
N ASN A 139 24.03 -1.92 0.97
CA ASN A 139 23.19 -1.13 0.08
C ASN A 139 22.45 -0.02 0.84
N GLY A 140 21.95 -0.32 2.04
CA GLY A 140 21.36 0.67 2.94
C GLY A 140 22.30 1.85 3.19
N PHE A 141 23.54 1.58 3.61
CA PHE A 141 24.55 2.62 3.84
C PHE A 141 24.84 3.45 2.57
N ARG A 142 25.07 2.77 1.43
CA ARG A 142 25.38 3.45 0.16
C ARG A 142 24.25 4.34 -0.32
N ARG A 143 23.02 3.88 -0.21
CA ARG A 143 21.84 4.62 -0.61
C ARG A 143 21.56 5.85 0.27
N HIS A 144 22.05 5.86 1.51
CA HIS A 144 21.98 7.03 2.40
C HIS A 144 23.23 7.92 2.33
N GLY A 145 24.07 7.72 1.30
CA GLY A 145 25.18 8.64 1.03
C GLY A 145 26.37 8.52 1.98
N VAL A 146 26.58 7.37 2.63
CA VAL A 146 27.71 7.15 3.57
C VAL A 146 29.07 7.38 2.92
N ALA A 147 29.18 7.23 1.60
CA ALA A 147 30.42 7.45 0.84
C ALA A 147 30.67 8.91 0.46
N LEU A 148 29.70 9.81 0.68
CA LEU A 148 29.85 11.23 0.39
C LEU A 148 30.75 11.90 1.43
N GLU A 149 31.56 12.87 0.98
CA GLU A 149 32.51 13.58 1.83
C GLU A 149 32.39 15.11 1.63
N GLY A 150 32.82 15.87 2.61
CA GLY A 150 32.92 17.31 2.51
C GLY A 150 31.60 18.01 2.16
N GLU A 151 31.63 18.88 1.15
CA GLU A 151 30.47 19.68 0.72
C GLU A 151 29.33 18.81 0.19
N ASP A 152 29.60 17.67 -0.47
CA ASP A 152 28.59 16.77 -1.02
C ASP A 152 27.79 16.07 0.07
N ALA A 153 28.43 15.67 1.17
CA ALA A 153 27.74 15.06 2.33
C ALA A 153 26.81 16.08 3.02
N GLU A 154 27.27 17.33 3.20
CA GLU A 154 26.44 18.37 3.81
C GLU A 154 25.28 18.78 2.89
N ARG A 155 25.52 18.80 1.58
CA ARG A 155 24.49 19.09 0.57
C ARG A 155 23.42 18.00 0.54
N TYR A 156 23.82 16.73 0.59
CA TYR A 156 22.90 15.62 0.66
C TYR A 156 21.98 15.71 1.90
N LYS A 157 22.55 15.96 3.09
CA LYS A 157 21.77 16.11 4.33
C LYS A 157 20.77 17.27 4.24
N LYS A 158 21.22 18.43 3.76
CA LYS A 158 20.35 19.58 3.56
C LYS A 158 19.21 19.29 2.59
N ASN A 159 19.49 18.57 1.50
CA ASN A 159 18.48 18.18 0.53
C ASN A 159 17.43 17.23 1.14
N GLU A 160 17.84 16.28 2.00
CA GLU A 160 16.92 15.39 2.73
C GLU A 160 16.01 16.16 3.69
N GLU A 161 16.57 17.11 4.44
CA GLU A 161 15.78 17.95 5.34
C GLU A 161 14.75 18.78 4.57
N GLU A 162 15.17 19.47 3.50
CA GLU A 162 14.29 20.27 2.64
C GLU A 162 13.21 19.42 1.96
N LEU A 163 13.56 18.22 1.48
CA LEU A 163 12.60 17.27 0.88
C LEU A 163 11.53 16.83 1.89
N THR A 164 11.91 16.62 3.14
CA THR A 164 10.96 16.25 4.20
C THR A 164 9.95 17.36 4.44
N GLU A 165 10.39 18.60 4.52
CA GLU A 165 9.51 19.76 4.66
C GLU A 165 8.60 19.94 3.45
N LEU A 166 9.13 19.82 2.24
CA LEU A 166 8.37 20.00 1.00
C LEU A 166 7.29 18.92 0.81
N LYS A 167 7.56 17.67 1.16
CA LYS A 167 6.57 16.58 1.14
C LYS A 167 5.39 16.87 2.09
N LEU A 168 5.70 17.42 3.26
CA LEU A 168 4.66 17.83 4.21
C LEU A 168 3.86 19.03 3.66
N HIS A 169 4.53 20.06 3.12
CA HIS A 169 3.86 21.21 2.51
C HIS A 169 2.97 20.79 1.34
N PHE A 170 3.45 19.92 0.46
CA PHE A 170 2.65 19.36 -0.63
C PHE A 170 1.33 18.76 -0.13
N SER A 171 1.43 17.90 0.87
CA SER A 171 0.28 17.20 1.45
C SER A 171 -0.70 18.15 2.13
N GLN A 172 -0.17 19.13 2.88
CA GLN A 172 -0.97 20.15 3.56
C GLN A 172 -1.70 21.07 2.58
N ASN A 173 -1.02 21.50 1.51
CA ASN A 173 -1.61 22.33 0.47
C ASN A 173 -2.77 21.62 -0.23
N ALA A 174 -2.56 20.35 -0.63
CA ALA A 174 -3.60 19.53 -1.24
C ALA A 174 -4.80 19.36 -0.30
N LEU A 175 -4.56 19.09 0.98
CA LEU A 175 -5.62 18.93 1.98
C LEU A 175 -6.39 20.23 2.22
N LYS A 176 -5.71 21.38 2.32
CA LYS A 176 -6.35 22.69 2.48
C LYS A 176 -7.24 23.01 1.28
N ASP A 177 -6.74 22.82 0.06
CA ASP A 177 -7.51 23.07 -1.16
C ASP A 177 -8.71 22.12 -1.31
N LEU A 178 -8.55 20.84 -0.90
CA LEU A 178 -9.63 19.86 -0.87
C LEU A 178 -10.76 20.31 0.08
N ASN A 179 -10.40 20.76 1.29
CA ASN A 179 -11.36 21.15 2.32
C ASN A 179 -11.96 22.57 2.10
N ALA A 180 -11.31 23.40 1.30
CA ALA A 180 -11.75 24.77 1.07
C ALA A 180 -12.95 24.88 0.11
N TRP A 181 -13.32 23.79 -0.57
CA TRP A 181 -14.38 23.82 -1.56
C TRP A 181 -15.55 22.90 -1.18
N THR A 182 -16.77 23.44 -1.32
CA THR A 182 -18.01 22.70 -1.10
C THR A 182 -19.05 23.07 -2.15
N LEU A 183 -19.94 22.13 -2.47
CA LEU A 183 -21.14 22.35 -3.28
C LEU A 183 -22.36 22.30 -2.36
N HIS A 184 -22.98 23.45 -2.17
CA HIS A 184 -24.19 23.58 -1.35
C HIS A 184 -25.44 23.59 -2.24
N LEU A 185 -26.34 22.62 -2.03
CA LEU A 185 -27.59 22.45 -2.75
C LEU A 185 -28.77 22.64 -1.80
N THR A 186 -29.82 23.32 -2.29
CA THR A 186 -31.06 23.58 -1.51
C THR A 186 -32.30 23.07 -2.21
N ASP A 187 -32.20 22.72 -3.49
CA ASP A 187 -33.33 22.17 -4.26
C ASP A 187 -33.20 20.63 -4.30
N GLU A 188 -34.26 19.92 -3.96
CA GLU A 188 -34.31 18.46 -3.97
C GLU A 188 -34.18 17.90 -5.40
N ALA A 189 -34.56 18.66 -6.42
CA ALA A 189 -34.38 18.27 -7.83
C ALA A 189 -32.92 18.11 -8.21
N ASP A 190 -31.99 18.82 -7.55
CA ASP A 190 -30.55 18.70 -7.80
C ASP A 190 -29.94 17.39 -7.28
N LEU A 191 -30.72 16.63 -6.49
CA LEU A 191 -30.29 15.33 -5.95
C LEU A 191 -30.71 14.14 -6.80
N GLU A 192 -31.25 14.38 -7.99
CA GLU A 192 -31.70 13.31 -8.88
C GLU A 192 -30.58 12.31 -9.14
N GLY A 193 -30.88 11.02 -9.01
CA GLY A 193 -29.97 9.90 -9.20
C GLY A 193 -29.11 9.53 -7.96
N LEU A 194 -28.96 10.43 -6.99
CA LEU A 194 -28.12 10.15 -5.81
C LEU A 194 -28.78 9.15 -4.86
N PRO A 195 -28.05 8.12 -4.37
CA PRO A 195 -28.55 7.17 -3.37
C PRO A 195 -28.98 7.83 -2.06
N ALA A 196 -29.89 7.21 -1.34
CA ALA A 196 -30.41 7.74 -0.07
C ALA A 196 -29.32 7.95 0.99
N SER A 197 -28.35 7.03 1.08
CA SER A 197 -27.19 7.14 1.98
C SER A 197 -26.35 8.37 1.68
N VAL A 198 -26.09 8.65 0.42
CA VAL A 198 -25.30 9.82 -0.04
C VAL A 198 -26.05 11.13 0.29
N ARG A 199 -27.37 11.17 0.08
CA ARG A 199 -28.21 12.34 0.45
C ARG A 199 -28.24 12.57 1.96
N THR A 200 -28.27 11.49 2.76
CA THR A 200 -28.24 11.57 4.23
C THR A 200 -26.92 12.15 4.70
N ALA A 201 -25.79 11.62 4.23
CA ALA A 201 -24.46 12.13 4.58
C ALA A 201 -24.28 13.60 4.19
N ALA A 202 -24.74 13.99 2.99
CA ALA A 202 -24.68 15.40 2.55
C ALA A 202 -25.57 16.35 3.38
N ARG A 203 -26.67 15.85 3.95
CA ARG A 203 -27.52 16.62 4.87
C ARG A 203 -26.87 16.80 6.23
N GLU A 204 -26.22 15.77 6.74
CA GLU A 204 -25.44 15.81 7.98
C GLU A 204 -24.28 16.82 7.85
N GLU A 205 -23.53 16.75 6.75
CA GLU A 205 -22.49 17.71 6.42
C GLU A 205 -23.03 19.16 6.38
N ALA A 206 -24.19 19.38 5.75
CA ALA A 206 -24.82 20.70 5.75
C ALA A 206 -25.18 21.17 7.18
N ALA A 207 -25.65 20.28 8.03
CA ALA A 207 -25.99 20.62 9.42
C ALA A 207 -24.74 20.98 10.24
N GLU A 208 -23.61 20.30 10.04
CA GLU A 208 -22.32 20.64 10.66
C GLU A 208 -21.83 22.04 10.27
N HIS A 209 -22.11 22.44 9.02
CA HIS A 209 -21.83 23.81 8.54
C HIS A 209 -22.92 24.84 8.93
N GLY A 210 -23.96 24.44 9.68
CA GLY A 210 -25.07 25.33 10.04
C GLY A 210 -25.97 25.71 8.86
N LEU A 211 -25.94 24.95 7.77
CA LEU A 211 -26.68 25.18 6.54
C LEU A 211 -27.91 24.28 6.43
N LYS A 212 -28.91 24.73 5.67
CA LYS A 212 -30.07 23.91 5.26
C LYS A 212 -29.80 23.30 3.89
N GLY A 213 -30.33 22.11 3.64
CA GLY A 213 -30.17 21.42 2.37
C GLY A 213 -29.04 20.39 2.46
N TRP A 214 -28.17 20.36 1.48
CA TRP A 214 -27.12 19.34 1.31
C TRP A 214 -25.80 19.98 0.93
N VAL A 215 -24.73 19.53 1.57
CA VAL A 215 -23.36 19.94 1.25
C VAL A 215 -22.58 18.74 0.75
N PHE A 216 -21.95 18.87 -0.41
CA PHE A 216 -21.03 17.89 -0.98
C PHE A 216 -19.62 18.46 -0.97
N THR A 217 -18.66 17.63 -0.61
CA THR A 217 -17.24 17.99 -0.51
C THR A 217 -16.41 17.26 -1.58
N LEU A 218 -15.14 17.62 -1.70
CA LEU A 218 -14.20 16.92 -2.58
C LEU A 218 -13.59 15.65 -1.94
N ALA A 219 -13.93 15.34 -0.69
CA ALA A 219 -13.51 14.10 -0.05
C ALA A 219 -14.09 12.89 -0.79
N ALA A 220 -13.30 11.82 -0.91
CA ALA A 220 -13.65 10.64 -1.72
C ALA A 220 -15.05 10.05 -1.41
N PRO A 221 -15.49 9.94 -0.12
CA PRO A 221 -16.84 9.42 0.18
C PRO A 221 -17.99 10.30 -0.31
N SER A 222 -17.74 11.59 -0.58
CA SER A 222 -18.71 12.54 -1.13
C SER A 222 -18.56 12.68 -2.65
N TYR A 223 -17.32 12.91 -3.12
CA TYR A 223 -17.02 13.14 -4.53
C TYR A 223 -17.33 11.93 -5.42
N SER A 224 -16.84 10.75 -5.08
CA SER A 224 -16.98 9.57 -5.95
C SER A 224 -18.42 9.16 -6.18
N PRO A 225 -19.29 9.04 -5.13
CA PRO A 225 -20.71 8.75 -5.36
C PRO A 225 -21.45 9.87 -6.12
N PHE A 226 -21.06 11.13 -5.91
CA PHE A 226 -21.66 12.24 -6.66
C PHE A 226 -21.38 12.12 -8.14
N MET A 227 -20.13 11.89 -8.53
CA MET A 227 -19.72 11.72 -9.93
C MET A 227 -20.34 10.48 -10.57
N THR A 228 -20.59 9.44 -9.79
CA THR A 228 -21.13 8.15 -10.25
C THR A 228 -22.65 8.20 -10.44
N TYR A 229 -23.38 8.88 -9.56
CA TYR A 229 -24.83 8.74 -9.48
C TYR A 229 -25.62 10.01 -9.80
N SER A 230 -25.05 11.21 -9.65
CA SER A 230 -25.80 12.45 -9.91
C SER A 230 -26.21 12.55 -11.37
N ALA A 231 -27.53 12.74 -11.64
CA ALA A 231 -28.04 12.99 -12.97
C ALA A 231 -27.69 14.39 -13.49
N ARG A 232 -27.35 15.33 -12.62
CA ARG A 232 -27.02 16.73 -12.94
C ARG A 232 -25.60 16.85 -13.51
N ARG A 233 -25.52 16.88 -14.83
CA ARG A 233 -24.26 17.00 -15.58
C ARG A 233 -23.47 18.26 -15.26
N ASP A 234 -24.14 19.39 -15.14
CA ASP A 234 -23.57 20.69 -14.80
C ASP A 234 -22.92 20.69 -13.39
N LEU A 235 -23.51 20.00 -12.43
CA LEU A 235 -22.96 19.84 -11.09
C LEU A 235 -21.80 18.83 -11.10
N ARG A 236 -21.85 17.77 -11.91
CA ARG A 236 -20.70 16.88 -12.11
C ARG A 236 -19.51 17.63 -12.69
N GLU A 237 -19.73 18.53 -13.68
CA GLU A 237 -18.67 19.39 -14.22
C GLU A 237 -18.05 20.27 -13.14
N GLN A 238 -18.85 20.90 -12.30
CA GLN A 238 -18.36 21.75 -11.20
C GLN A 238 -17.49 20.94 -10.23
N MET A 239 -17.98 19.78 -9.80
CA MET A 239 -17.23 18.86 -8.91
C MET A 239 -15.93 18.40 -9.55
N TYR A 240 -15.95 18.00 -10.83
CA TYR A 240 -14.77 17.53 -11.57
C TYR A 240 -13.69 18.62 -11.66
N ARG A 241 -14.08 19.84 -12.05
CA ARG A 241 -13.15 20.97 -12.14
C ARG A 241 -12.56 21.35 -10.79
N ALA A 242 -13.37 21.35 -9.76
CA ALA A 242 -12.92 21.65 -8.41
C ALA A 242 -11.93 20.59 -7.89
N TYR A 243 -12.20 19.31 -8.13
CA TYR A 243 -11.31 18.21 -7.74
C TYR A 243 -10.01 18.20 -8.54
N GLY A 244 -10.11 18.34 -9.87
CA GLY A 244 -8.96 18.33 -10.77
C GLY A 244 -8.03 19.55 -10.61
N SER A 245 -8.50 20.64 -9.98
CA SER A 245 -7.71 21.83 -9.73
C SER A 245 -7.08 21.90 -8.33
N ILE A 246 -7.20 20.85 -7.51
CA ILE A 246 -6.57 20.80 -6.19
C ILE A 246 -5.05 20.98 -6.33
N GLY A 247 -4.48 21.96 -5.60
CA GLY A 247 -3.07 22.31 -5.68
C GLY A 247 -2.63 22.95 -7.02
N ASN A 248 -3.57 23.38 -7.88
CA ASN A 248 -3.32 23.99 -9.19
C ASN A 248 -4.18 25.26 -9.43
N ARG A 249 -4.50 26.01 -8.37
CA ARG A 249 -5.41 27.17 -8.42
C ARG A 249 -4.69 28.51 -8.49
N GLY A 250 -3.36 28.52 -8.43
CA GLY A 250 -2.56 29.75 -8.38
C GLY A 250 -2.77 30.56 -7.08
N ASN A 251 -3.21 29.89 -6.01
CA ASN A 251 -3.38 30.45 -4.66
C ASN A 251 -2.21 30.06 -3.75
N GLU A 252 -2.29 30.36 -2.45
CA GLU A 252 -1.27 30.01 -1.47
C GLU A 252 -1.06 28.49 -1.28
N ASN A 253 -1.99 27.67 -1.74
CA ASN A 253 -1.91 26.21 -1.69
C ASN A 253 -1.47 25.58 -3.02
N ASP A 254 -0.97 26.39 -3.98
CA ASP A 254 -0.51 25.88 -5.27
C ASP A 254 0.76 25.03 -5.13
N ASN A 255 0.72 23.82 -5.66
CA ASN A 255 1.79 22.84 -5.52
C ASN A 255 2.81 22.85 -6.67
N ASN A 256 2.64 23.65 -7.72
CA ASN A 256 3.56 23.66 -8.87
C ASN A 256 5.01 23.96 -8.45
N ALA A 257 5.22 25.02 -7.67
CA ALA A 257 6.57 25.39 -7.18
C ALA A 257 7.14 24.31 -6.22
N VAL A 258 6.28 23.72 -5.39
CA VAL A 258 6.67 22.65 -4.45
C VAL A 258 7.12 21.41 -5.22
N ILE A 259 6.34 20.97 -6.22
CA ILE A 259 6.70 19.84 -7.10
C ILE A 259 8.02 20.08 -7.80
N HIS A 260 8.16 21.25 -8.41
CA HIS A 260 9.39 21.61 -9.11
C HIS A 260 10.62 21.50 -8.18
N ARG A 261 10.52 22.02 -6.96
CA ARG A 261 11.62 21.94 -6.00
C ARG A 261 11.88 20.51 -5.54
N ILE A 262 10.85 19.69 -5.31
CA ILE A 262 10.99 18.27 -4.97
C ILE A 262 11.74 17.52 -6.07
N VAL A 263 11.34 17.66 -7.34
CA VAL A 263 12.00 16.93 -8.43
C VAL A 263 13.42 17.41 -8.69
N THR A 264 13.69 18.71 -8.50
CA THR A 264 15.05 19.27 -8.57
C THR A 264 15.95 18.64 -7.50
N LEU A 265 15.52 18.62 -6.25
CA LEU A 265 16.29 18.02 -5.15
C LEU A 265 16.52 16.53 -5.33
N ARG A 266 15.52 15.80 -5.80
CA ARG A 266 15.65 14.37 -6.12
C ARG A 266 16.67 14.12 -7.22
N THR A 267 16.65 14.93 -8.28
CA THR A 267 17.66 14.88 -9.35
C THR A 267 19.05 15.11 -8.80
N GLU A 268 19.21 16.14 -7.98
CA GLU A 268 20.46 16.47 -7.34
C GLU A 268 20.98 15.36 -6.43
N GLN A 269 20.11 14.77 -5.60
CA GLN A 269 20.46 13.63 -4.76
C GLN A 269 20.93 12.42 -5.58
N ALA A 270 20.21 12.09 -6.67
CA ALA A 270 20.61 11.01 -7.56
C ALA A 270 22.00 11.25 -8.13
N HIS A 271 22.29 12.47 -8.58
CA HIS A 271 23.62 12.83 -9.12
C HIS A 271 24.72 12.74 -8.05
N LEU A 272 24.46 13.24 -6.83
CA LEU A 272 25.40 13.11 -5.70
C LEU A 272 25.76 11.65 -5.41
N LEU A 273 24.77 10.75 -5.53
CA LEU A 273 24.94 9.32 -5.33
C LEU A 273 25.47 8.57 -6.57
N GLY A 274 25.77 9.28 -7.68
CA GLY A 274 26.34 8.71 -8.90
C GLY A 274 25.33 8.08 -9.87
N TYR A 275 24.03 8.37 -9.70
CA TYR A 275 23.00 7.92 -10.63
C TYR A 275 22.65 9.01 -11.65
N ASN A 276 22.27 8.60 -12.86
CA ASN A 276 21.90 9.54 -13.92
C ASN A 276 20.54 10.21 -13.67
N THR A 277 19.56 9.47 -13.09
CA THR A 277 18.24 9.96 -12.77
C THR A 277 17.81 9.47 -11.39
N TYR A 278 16.83 10.14 -10.79
CA TYR A 278 16.22 9.66 -9.54
C TYR A 278 15.54 8.29 -9.72
N CYS A 279 15.00 8.03 -10.92
CA CYS A 279 14.43 6.72 -11.25
C CYS A 279 15.51 5.62 -11.20
N ASP A 280 16.70 5.84 -11.75
CA ASP A 280 17.82 4.87 -11.68
C ASP A 280 18.21 4.59 -10.22
N TYR A 281 18.27 5.64 -9.38
CA TYR A 281 18.53 5.49 -7.95
C TYR A 281 17.47 4.63 -7.24
N VAL A 282 16.18 4.80 -7.57
CA VAL A 282 15.12 4.01 -6.96
C VAL A 282 15.14 2.56 -7.46
N LEU A 283 15.27 2.37 -8.78
CA LEU A 283 15.17 1.07 -9.42
C LEU A 283 16.31 0.11 -9.06
N CYS A 284 17.48 0.59 -8.67
CA CYS A 284 18.57 -0.30 -8.23
C CYS A 284 18.17 -1.19 -7.03
N ASP A 285 17.11 -0.81 -6.32
CA ASP A 285 16.53 -1.53 -5.17
C ASP A 285 15.11 -2.03 -5.45
N ARG A 286 14.86 -2.49 -6.66
CA ARG A 286 13.55 -3.02 -7.11
C ARG A 286 13.75 -4.33 -7.88
N MET A 287 12.65 -5.07 -8.08
CA MET A 287 12.66 -6.27 -8.91
C MET A 287 12.93 -5.92 -10.39
N VAL A 288 12.39 -4.82 -10.89
CA VAL A 288 12.60 -4.36 -12.28
C VAL A 288 14.04 -3.93 -12.56
N ARG A 289 14.78 -3.43 -11.60
CA ARG A 289 16.21 -3.07 -11.58
C ARG A 289 16.70 -1.93 -12.50
N ASP A 290 16.10 -1.67 -13.64
CA ASP A 290 16.56 -0.63 -14.57
C ASP A 290 15.43 0.07 -15.32
N LEU A 291 15.68 1.31 -15.73
CA LEU A 291 14.75 2.17 -16.44
C LEU A 291 14.36 1.66 -17.85
N PRO A 292 15.29 1.11 -18.67
CA PRO A 292 14.90 0.50 -19.95
C PRO A 292 13.88 -0.62 -19.81
N SER A 293 14.08 -1.54 -18.86
CA SER A 293 13.15 -2.64 -18.57
C SER A 293 11.77 -2.12 -18.11
N LEU A 294 11.76 -1.13 -17.22
CA LEU A 294 10.53 -0.50 -16.75
C LEU A 294 9.76 0.19 -17.89
N ARG A 295 10.46 0.96 -18.72
CA ARG A 295 9.84 1.61 -19.90
C ARG A 295 9.29 0.58 -20.88
N ALA A 296 10.03 -0.48 -21.18
CA ALA A 296 9.58 -1.55 -22.03
C ALA A 296 8.30 -2.20 -21.49
N PHE A 297 8.25 -2.51 -20.21
CA PHE A 297 7.07 -3.04 -19.54
C PHE A 297 5.84 -2.13 -19.70
N LEU A 298 5.96 -0.85 -19.33
CA LEU A 298 4.83 0.09 -19.37
C LEU A 298 4.35 0.35 -20.80
N LEU A 299 5.26 0.48 -21.77
CA LEU A 299 4.91 0.74 -23.16
C LEU A 299 4.28 -0.48 -23.82
N GLN A 300 4.80 -1.70 -23.59
CA GLN A 300 4.20 -2.93 -24.09
C GLN A 300 2.79 -3.16 -23.53
N MET A 301 2.60 -2.94 -22.22
CA MET A 301 1.26 -3.02 -21.61
C MET A 301 0.33 -1.98 -22.20
N LYS A 302 0.77 -0.72 -22.33
CA LYS A 302 -0.01 0.36 -22.93
C LYS A 302 -0.43 -0.01 -24.37
N GLU A 303 0.50 -0.48 -25.19
CA GLU A 303 0.26 -0.86 -26.57
C GLU A 303 -0.78 -1.99 -26.69
N ALA A 304 -0.70 -3.00 -25.81
CA ALA A 304 -1.66 -4.09 -25.78
C ALA A 304 -3.06 -3.65 -25.30
N VAL A 305 -3.13 -2.76 -24.32
CA VAL A 305 -4.38 -2.35 -23.65
C VAL A 305 -5.12 -1.24 -24.44
N LEU A 306 -4.40 -0.33 -25.09
CA LEU A 306 -4.95 0.88 -25.71
C LEU A 306 -6.12 0.64 -26.69
N PRO A 307 -6.07 -0.35 -27.61
CA PRO A 307 -7.20 -0.62 -28.52
C PRO A 307 -8.49 -1.01 -27.75
N TYR A 308 -8.34 -1.72 -26.66
CA TYR A 308 -9.45 -2.19 -25.82
C TYR A 308 -9.97 -1.07 -24.90
N ALA A 309 -9.09 -0.23 -24.39
CA ALA A 309 -9.50 0.96 -23.64
C ALA A 309 -10.30 1.94 -24.49
N LYS A 310 -9.97 2.06 -25.79
CA LYS A 310 -10.78 2.80 -26.74
C LYS A 310 -12.16 2.19 -26.93
N ARG A 311 -12.25 0.86 -27.04
CA ARG A 311 -13.55 0.15 -27.12
C ARG A 311 -14.37 0.32 -25.84
N ASP A 312 -13.73 0.21 -24.66
CA ASP A 312 -14.39 0.45 -23.38
C ASP A 312 -15.01 1.85 -23.35
N LEU A 313 -14.27 2.87 -23.81
CA LEU A 313 -14.78 4.24 -23.88
C LEU A 313 -15.92 4.36 -24.93
N GLU A 314 -15.76 3.76 -26.11
CA GLU A 314 -16.80 3.72 -27.14
C GLU A 314 -18.09 3.07 -26.61
N ASP A 315 -17.99 1.97 -25.87
CA ASP A 315 -19.13 1.30 -25.24
C ASP A 315 -19.85 2.21 -24.24
N VAL A 316 -19.11 2.94 -23.42
CA VAL A 316 -19.69 3.92 -22.48
C VAL A 316 -20.39 5.05 -23.23
N ILE A 317 -19.78 5.60 -24.29
CA ILE A 317 -20.36 6.66 -25.11
C ILE A 317 -21.62 6.18 -25.84
N GLN A 318 -21.60 4.98 -26.42
CA GLN A 318 -22.76 4.41 -27.12
C GLN A 318 -23.97 4.16 -26.19
N ASN A 319 -23.71 3.94 -24.90
CA ASN A 319 -24.75 3.83 -23.85
C ASN A 319 -25.10 5.18 -23.21
N SER A 320 -24.70 6.27 -23.80
CA SER A 320 -24.97 7.62 -23.33
C SER A 320 -25.89 8.39 -24.30
N GLU A 321 -26.36 9.55 -23.88
CA GLU A 321 -27.04 10.51 -24.75
C GLU A 321 -26.13 11.13 -25.82
N PHE A 322 -24.78 10.98 -25.65
CA PHE A 322 -23.75 11.50 -26.58
C PHE A 322 -23.42 10.54 -27.75
N LYS A 323 -24.14 9.44 -27.92
CA LYS A 323 -23.86 8.44 -28.97
C LYS A 323 -23.79 9.00 -30.40
N THR A 324 -24.44 10.13 -30.66
CA THR A 324 -24.40 10.83 -31.94
C THR A 324 -23.46 12.03 -31.98
N HIS A 325 -22.91 12.44 -30.82
CA HIS A 325 -22.10 13.64 -30.64
C HIS A 325 -20.92 13.37 -29.70
N ASN A 326 -20.06 12.40 -30.06
CA ASN A 326 -18.93 11.93 -29.21
C ASN A 326 -18.01 13.06 -28.74
N SER A 327 -17.86 14.16 -29.52
CA SER A 327 -17.03 15.31 -29.15
C SER A 327 -17.55 16.10 -27.96
N GLU A 328 -18.79 15.87 -27.55
CA GLU A 328 -19.41 16.52 -26.38
C GLU A 328 -19.27 15.71 -25.09
N PHE A 329 -18.81 14.44 -25.19
CA PHE A 329 -18.55 13.59 -24.02
C PHE A 329 -17.27 14.02 -23.33
N MET A 330 -17.39 14.39 -22.06
CA MET A 330 -16.31 14.98 -21.26
C MET A 330 -15.91 14.06 -20.08
N PRO A 331 -14.75 14.28 -19.46
CA PRO A 331 -14.30 13.44 -18.34
C PRO A 331 -15.30 13.32 -17.18
N TRP A 332 -16.10 14.33 -16.90
CA TRP A 332 -17.14 14.28 -15.87
C TRP A 332 -18.38 13.45 -16.25
N ASP A 333 -18.45 12.95 -17.48
CA ASP A 333 -19.54 12.09 -17.92
C ASP A 333 -19.19 10.60 -17.73
N PHE A 334 -17.90 10.26 -17.73
CA PHE A 334 -17.43 8.88 -17.77
C PHE A 334 -17.97 8.04 -16.59
N ALA A 335 -17.74 8.45 -15.35
CA ALA A 335 -18.14 7.66 -14.19
C ALA A 335 -19.66 7.40 -14.14
N TYR A 336 -20.47 8.38 -14.49
CA TYR A 336 -21.92 8.27 -14.53
C TYR A 336 -22.40 7.26 -15.58
N TYR A 337 -21.91 7.34 -16.80
CA TYR A 337 -22.33 6.43 -17.86
C TYR A 337 -21.69 5.06 -17.76
N ALA A 338 -20.48 4.95 -17.22
CA ALA A 338 -19.85 3.67 -16.90
C ALA A 338 -20.67 2.86 -15.89
N GLU A 339 -21.19 3.49 -14.83
CA GLU A 339 -22.05 2.82 -13.85
C GLU A 339 -23.41 2.43 -14.47
N ARG A 340 -24.01 3.26 -15.29
CA ARG A 340 -25.23 2.90 -16.04
C ARG A 340 -25.02 1.68 -16.92
N LEU A 341 -23.90 1.67 -17.69
CA LEU A 341 -23.53 0.54 -18.51
C LEU A 341 -23.31 -0.74 -17.69
N ARG A 342 -22.68 -0.61 -16.52
CA ARG A 342 -22.45 -1.73 -15.58
C ARG A 342 -23.77 -2.33 -15.14
N ARG A 343 -24.71 -1.50 -14.70
CA ARG A 343 -26.04 -1.95 -14.26
C ARG A 343 -26.84 -2.61 -15.39
N GLU A 344 -26.78 -2.03 -16.59
CA GLU A 344 -27.49 -2.57 -17.75
C GLU A 344 -26.92 -3.93 -18.20
N ARG A 345 -25.55 -4.07 -18.20
CA ARG A 345 -24.89 -5.29 -18.66
C ARG A 345 -24.98 -6.47 -17.70
N TYR A 346 -24.85 -6.19 -16.42
CA TYR A 346 -24.65 -7.26 -15.44
C TYR A 346 -25.87 -7.43 -14.53
N ASP A 347 -26.76 -6.46 -14.46
CA ASP A 347 -27.94 -6.51 -13.56
C ASP A 347 -27.53 -6.96 -12.12
N LEU A 348 -26.40 -6.41 -11.65
CA LEU A 348 -25.80 -6.77 -10.37
C LEU A 348 -26.05 -5.65 -9.37
N ASP A 349 -26.85 -5.94 -8.36
CA ASP A 349 -27.08 -5.09 -7.21
C ASP A 349 -26.15 -5.54 -6.07
N GLU A 350 -25.14 -4.71 -5.74
CA GLU A 350 -24.20 -5.00 -4.65
C GLU A 350 -24.91 -5.09 -3.28
N GLU A 351 -25.97 -4.32 -3.08
CA GLU A 351 -26.72 -4.41 -1.83
C GLU A 351 -27.48 -5.74 -1.71
N ALA A 352 -27.90 -6.34 -2.82
CA ALA A 352 -28.49 -7.67 -2.84
C ALA A 352 -27.48 -8.79 -2.53
N LEU A 353 -26.19 -8.55 -2.69
CA LEU A 353 -25.13 -9.50 -2.39
C LEU A 353 -24.75 -9.51 -0.90
N ARG A 354 -24.78 -8.37 -0.22
CA ARG A 354 -24.33 -8.22 1.18
C ARG A 354 -24.91 -9.29 2.15
N PRO A 355 -26.18 -9.67 2.07
CA PRO A 355 -26.73 -10.72 2.93
C PRO A 355 -26.02 -12.08 2.87
N TYR A 356 -25.28 -12.35 1.81
CA TYR A 356 -24.51 -13.58 1.62
C TYR A 356 -23.09 -13.51 2.15
N PHE A 357 -22.63 -12.34 2.58
CA PHE A 357 -21.26 -12.09 3.06
C PHE A 357 -21.23 -11.56 4.52
N PRO A 358 -21.82 -12.28 5.50
CA PRO A 358 -21.61 -11.91 6.89
C PRO A 358 -20.11 -12.09 7.24
N LEU A 359 -19.50 -11.13 7.93
CA LEU A 359 -18.07 -11.07 8.26
C LEU A 359 -17.55 -12.38 8.86
N GLU A 360 -18.30 -12.97 9.79
CA GLU A 360 -17.91 -14.22 10.44
C GLU A 360 -17.82 -15.39 9.43
N ALA A 361 -18.77 -15.48 8.50
CA ALA A 361 -18.74 -16.52 7.46
C ALA A 361 -17.60 -16.29 6.46
N VAL A 362 -17.33 -15.03 6.08
CA VAL A 362 -16.19 -14.69 5.22
C VAL A 362 -14.87 -15.05 5.90
N ARG A 363 -14.70 -14.71 7.18
CA ARG A 363 -13.51 -15.08 7.97
C ARG A 363 -13.32 -16.60 8.00
N GLU A 364 -14.36 -17.35 8.32
CA GLU A 364 -14.29 -18.82 8.34
C GLU A 364 -13.95 -19.39 6.94
N GLY A 365 -14.50 -18.80 5.88
CA GLY A 365 -14.18 -19.15 4.51
C GLY A 365 -12.69 -18.93 4.19
N ILE A 366 -12.14 -17.77 4.58
CA ILE A 366 -10.73 -17.44 4.42
C ILE A 366 -9.83 -18.40 5.23
N PHE A 367 -10.16 -18.64 6.50
CA PHE A 367 -9.44 -19.61 7.33
C PHE A 367 -9.49 -21.03 6.75
N GLY A 368 -10.66 -21.43 6.24
CA GLY A 368 -10.84 -22.70 5.55
C GLY A 368 -10.00 -22.81 4.27
N LEU A 369 -9.85 -21.73 3.51
CA LEU A 369 -8.96 -21.68 2.35
C LEU A 369 -7.50 -21.93 2.75
N TYR A 370 -6.97 -21.19 3.73
CA TYR A 370 -5.61 -21.38 4.21
C TYR A 370 -5.39 -22.75 4.88
N GLY A 371 -6.42 -23.27 5.55
CA GLY A 371 -6.42 -24.65 6.05
C GLY A 371 -6.27 -25.65 4.93
N ARG A 372 -7.00 -25.46 3.82
CA ARG A 372 -6.96 -26.35 2.65
C ARG A 372 -5.66 -26.27 1.86
N LEU A 373 -5.14 -25.05 1.65
CA LEU A 373 -3.92 -24.81 0.87
C LEU A 373 -2.65 -25.17 1.64
N TYR A 374 -2.58 -24.81 2.92
CA TYR A 374 -1.33 -24.86 3.70
C TYR A 374 -1.40 -25.70 4.97
N GLY A 375 -2.54 -26.29 5.28
CA GLY A 375 -2.73 -27.10 6.49
C GLY A 375 -2.87 -26.28 7.78
N LEU A 376 -3.10 -24.98 7.67
CA LEU A 376 -3.18 -24.07 8.81
C LEU A 376 -4.48 -24.25 9.61
N ARG A 377 -4.38 -24.07 10.94
CA ARG A 377 -5.51 -24.01 11.85
C ARG A 377 -5.49 -22.68 12.59
N PHE A 378 -6.67 -22.10 12.78
CA PHE A 378 -6.87 -20.83 13.45
C PHE A 378 -7.78 -21.07 14.66
N GLU A 379 -7.25 -20.83 15.86
CA GLU A 379 -7.96 -21.02 17.12
C GLU A 379 -8.06 -19.67 17.86
N GLU A 380 -9.26 -19.24 18.23
CA GLU A 380 -9.46 -17.97 18.93
C GLU A 380 -8.74 -18.01 20.29
N ALA A 381 -7.92 -16.99 20.55
CA ALA A 381 -7.04 -16.88 21.72
C ALA A 381 -7.55 -15.79 22.68
N THR A 382 -8.45 -16.16 23.57
CA THR A 382 -9.07 -15.23 24.55
C THR A 382 -8.17 -14.87 25.74
N ASP A 383 -7.03 -15.54 25.87
CA ASP A 383 -6.02 -15.34 26.91
C ASP A 383 -4.91 -14.36 26.50
N VAL A 384 -4.94 -13.84 25.26
CA VAL A 384 -3.97 -12.88 24.74
C VAL A 384 -4.48 -11.46 24.97
N PRO A 385 -3.67 -10.55 25.54
CA PRO A 385 -4.06 -9.15 25.72
C PRO A 385 -4.37 -8.45 24.39
N VAL A 386 -5.40 -7.61 24.39
CA VAL A 386 -5.81 -6.80 23.26
C VAL A 386 -5.87 -5.32 23.63
N TYR A 387 -5.66 -4.44 22.67
CA TYR A 387 -5.68 -2.98 22.88
C TYR A 387 -7.11 -2.38 22.75
N HIS A 388 -8.07 -3.15 22.24
CA HIS A 388 -9.49 -2.73 22.09
C HIS A 388 -10.40 -3.96 22.11
N GLU A 389 -11.62 -3.82 22.64
CA GLU A 389 -12.61 -4.92 22.77
C GLU A 389 -13.09 -5.50 21.43
N ASP A 390 -13.05 -4.72 20.35
CA ASP A 390 -13.40 -5.17 18.99
C ASP A 390 -12.33 -6.09 18.38
N VAL A 391 -11.12 -6.18 18.96
CA VAL A 391 -10.00 -6.96 18.41
C VAL A 391 -10.12 -8.42 18.82
N LYS A 392 -10.09 -9.32 17.83
CA LYS A 392 -10.01 -10.76 18.04
C LYS A 392 -8.62 -11.28 17.72
N VAL A 393 -8.12 -12.20 18.53
CA VAL A 393 -6.80 -12.81 18.32
C VAL A 393 -6.96 -14.29 18.01
N TYR A 394 -6.14 -14.78 17.09
CA TYR A 394 -6.11 -16.18 16.71
C TYR A 394 -4.69 -16.75 16.82
N ARG A 395 -4.55 -17.90 17.48
CA ARG A 395 -3.33 -18.73 17.36
C ARG A 395 -3.38 -19.47 16.04
N VAL A 396 -2.33 -19.30 15.25
CA VAL A 396 -2.18 -19.99 13.97
C VAL A 396 -1.21 -21.16 14.17
N SER A 397 -1.59 -22.35 13.73
CA SER A 397 -0.75 -23.55 13.85
C SER A 397 -0.73 -24.36 12.55
N ASP A 398 0.36 -25.11 12.35
CA ASP A 398 0.56 -26.06 11.24
C ASP A 398 1.02 -27.40 11.82
N GLY A 399 0.18 -28.44 11.69
CA GLY A 399 0.49 -29.77 12.22
C GLY A 399 0.74 -29.80 13.74
N GLY A 400 0.19 -28.84 14.50
CA GLY A 400 0.40 -28.68 15.95
C GLY A 400 1.61 -27.81 16.33
N ARG A 401 2.41 -27.35 15.36
CA ARG A 401 3.45 -26.34 15.56
C ARG A 401 2.81 -24.95 15.52
N GLU A 402 3.08 -24.11 16.52
CA GLU A 402 2.64 -22.70 16.47
C GLU A 402 3.38 -21.94 15.37
N MET A 403 2.60 -21.23 14.54
CA MET A 403 3.09 -20.39 13.44
C MET A 403 3.09 -18.91 13.82
N GLY A 404 2.28 -18.48 14.78
CA GLY A 404 2.22 -17.12 15.26
C GLY A 404 0.83 -16.71 15.73
N LEU A 405 0.69 -15.40 16.01
CA LEU A 405 -0.58 -14.79 16.42
C LEU A 405 -1.08 -13.86 15.32
N LEU A 406 -2.39 -13.92 15.08
CA LEU A 406 -3.11 -13.05 14.15
C LEU A 406 -4.13 -12.21 14.92
N TYR A 407 -3.93 -10.89 14.94
CA TYR A 407 -4.87 -9.91 15.48
C TYR A 407 -5.76 -9.40 14.36
N LEU A 408 -7.07 -9.49 14.52
CA LEU A 408 -8.06 -8.96 13.57
C LEU A 408 -8.80 -7.78 14.19
N ASP A 409 -8.63 -6.61 13.62
CA ASP A 409 -9.30 -5.36 13.99
C ASP A 409 -10.17 -4.88 12.84
N MET A 410 -11.44 -5.35 12.80
CA MET A 410 -12.26 -5.30 11.61
C MET A 410 -13.20 -4.09 11.50
N HIS A 411 -13.43 -3.35 12.59
CA HIS A 411 -14.50 -2.35 12.64
C HIS A 411 -13.97 -0.92 12.78
N PRO A 412 -14.67 0.08 12.21
CA PRO A 412 -14.30 1.49 12.34
C PRO A 412 -14.58 2.03 13.75
N ARG A 413 -13.83 3.01 14.18
CA ARG A 413 -14.05 3.83 15.37
C ARG A 413 -13.39 5.19 15.20
N ALA A 414 -13.80 6.19 15.98
CA ALA A 414 -13.29 7.56 15.88
C ALA A 414 -11.77 7.67 16.08
N SER A 415 -11.17 6.75 16.85
CA SER A 415 -9.73 6.69 17.13
C SER A 415 -8.93 5.85 16.13
N LYS A 416 -9.53 5.46 15.00
CA LYS A 416 -8.91 4.56 14.01
C LYS A 416 -8.87 5.19 12.62
N ARG A 417 -7.71 5.11 11.97
CA ARG A 417 -7.50 5.55 10.59
C ARG A 417 -8.40 4.75 9.63
N SER A 418 -8.90 5.41 8.61
CA SER A 418 -9.66 4.76 7.52
C SER A 418 -8.75 3.93 6.61
N GLY A 419 -9.35 2.98 5.87
CA GLY A 419 -8.65 2.07 4.96
C GLY A 419 -8.51 0.68 5.56
N ALA A 420 -7.65 -0.13 4.94
CA ALA A 420 -7.25 -1.44 5.43
C ALA A 420 -5.73 -1.58 5.29
N TRP A 421 -5.10 -2.35 6.16
CA TRP A 421 -3.67 -2.63 6.12
C TRP A 421 -3.29 -3.81 7.00
N MET A 422 -2.17 -4.44 6.67
CA MET A 422 -1.47 -5.38 7.53
C MET A 422 -0.26 -4.73 8.16
N THR A 423 0.05 -5.07 9.40
CA THR A 423 1.26 -4.67 10.10
C THR A 423 1.70 -5.76 11.09
N GLU A 424 2.85 -5.56 11.73
CA GLU A 424 3.41 -6.52 12.67
C GLU A 424 3.76 -5.82 13.99
N PHE A 425 3.42 -6.47 15.12
CA PHE A 425 4.00 -6.12 16.42
C PHE A 425 5.37 -6.76 16.61
N ARG A 426 5.62 -7.83 15.87
CA ARG A 426 6.90 -8.54 15.80
C ARG A 426 6.93 -9.39 14.54
N GLY A 427 8.01 -9.32 13.77
CA GLY A 427 8.30 -10.21 12.66
C GLY A 427 8.73 -11.61 13.08
N GLN A 428 8.90 -12.50 12.10
CA GLN A 428 9.46 -13.83 12.33
C GLN A 428 10.97 -13.79 12.25
N TYR A 429 11.70 -14.45 13.15
CA TYR A 429 13.13 -14.70 13.03
C TYR A 429 13.56 -15.94 13.82
N GLY A 430 14.39 -16.78 13.20
CA GLY A 430 14.81 -18.03 13.82
C GLY A 430 13.62 -18.85 14.34
N ALA A 431 13.62 -19.16 15.64
CA ALA A 431 12.52 -19.88 16.29
C ALA A 431 11.38 -18.96 16.76
N VAL A 432 11.56 -17.63 16.74
CA VAL A 432 10.57 -16.65 17.19
C VAL A 432 9.48 -16.51 16.13
N ARG A 433 8.21 -16.63 16.57
CA ARG A 433 7.07 -16.57 15.66
C ARG A 433 6.44 -15.18 15.62
N PRO A 434 5.84 -14.79 14.49
CA PRO A 434 5.35 -13.44 14.26
C PRO A 434 4.08 -13.13 15.06
N GLN A 435 3.83 -11.83 15.26
CA GLN A 435 2.60 -11.27 15.83
C GLN A 435 2.07 -10.25 14.83
N ILE A 436 1.11 -10.69 14.03
CA ILE A 436 0.61 -9.98 12.86
C ILE A 436 -0.75 -9.38 13.17
N GLN A 437 -0.97 -8.17 12.66
CA GLN A 437 -2.23 -7.46 12.77
C GLN A 437 -2.81 -7.18 11.39
N VAL A 438 -4.08 -7.48 11.21
CA VAL A 438 -4.88 -7.05 10.05
C VAL A 438 -5.92 -6.06 10.54
N VAL A 439 -5.95 -4.89 9.95
CA VAL A 439 -6.86 -3.79 10.29
C VAL A 439 -7.75 -3.49 9.09
N CYS A 440 -9.06 -3.44 9.32
CA CYS A 440 -10.08 -3.06 8.34
C CYS A 440 -11.09 -2.08 8.95
N ASN A 441 -11.97 -1.55 8.14
CA ASN A 441 -13.03 -0.62 8.56
C ASN A 441 -14.40 -1.06 8.02
N PHE A 442 -14.75 -2.32 8.23
CA PHE A 442 -16.02 -2.90 7.78
C PHE A 442 -17.17 -2.47 8.67
N SER A 443 -18.38 -2.36 8.09
CA SER A 443 -19.58 -1.94 8.80
C SER A 443 -19.80 -2.77 10.08
N LYS A 444 -20.06 -2.09 11.20
CA LYS A 444 -20.37 -2.75 12.48
C LYS A 444 -21.67 -3.54 12.39
N PRO A 445 -21.81 -4.62 13.18
CA PRO A 445 -23.11 -5.25 13.38
C PRO A 445 -24.09 -4.27 14.04
N THR A 446 -25.38 -4.46 13.78
CA THR A 446 -26.46 -3.74 14.45
C THR A 446 -27.23 -4.69 15.36
N ALA A 447 -28.24 -4.19 16.08
CA ALA A 447 -29.13 -5.04 16.88
C ALA A 447 -29.91 -6.06 16.02
N GLU A 448 -30.09 -5.78 14.72
CA GLU A 448 -30.93 -6.59 13.82
C GLU A 448 -30.14 -7.40 12.80
N THR A 449 -28.91 -6.97 12.48
CA THR A 449 -28.09 -7.57 11.43
C THR A 449 -26.65 -7.75 11.88
N PRO A 450 -25.98 -8.87 11.52
CA PRO A 450 -24.54 -9.01 11.68
C PRO A 450 -23.80 -7.99 10.79
N SER A 451 -22.48 -7.90 10.93
CA SER A 451 -21.65 -7.18 9.98
C SER A 451 -21.75 -7.84 8.60
N LEU A 452 -22.35 -7.15 7.63
CA LEU A 452 -22.57 -7.63 6.27
C LEU A 452 -21.63 -6.89 5.32
N LEU A 453 -20.73 -7.62 4.68
CA LEU A 453 -19.69 -7.07 3.80
C LEU A 453 -20.23 -6.81 2.39
N ARG A 454 -19.71 -5.79 1.75
CA ARG A 454 -19.75 -5.66 0.29
C ARG A 454 -18.78 -6.66 -0.32
N PHE A 455 -18.95 -7.00 -1.59
CA PHE A 455 -18.03 -7.91 -2.26
C PHE A 455 -16.59 -7.33 -2.32
N SER A 456 -16.45 -6.02 -2.56
CA SER A 456 -15.14 -5.34 -2.50
C SER A 456 -14.47 -5.39 -1.11
N GLU A 457 -15.27 -5.46 -0.02
CA GLU A 457 -14.74 -5.62 1.34
C GLU A 457 -14.28 -7.07 1.59
N VAL A 458 -14.90 -8.05 0.92
CA VAL A 458 -14.40 -9.46 0.91
C VAL A 458 -13.05 -9.54 0.22
N GLU A 459 -12.88 -8.88 -0.93
CA GLU A 459 -11.60 -8.78 -1.64
C GLU A 459 -10.53 -8.10 -0.79
N THR A 460 -10.86 -6.97 -0.16
CA THR A 460 -9.95 -6.27 0.75
C THR A 460 -9.50 -7.17 1.91
N PHE A 461 -10.43 -7.91 2.53
CA PHE A 461 -10.07 -8.83 3.61
C PHE A 461 -9.16 -9.95 3.11
N MET A 462 -9.42 -10.49 1.93
CA MET A 462 -8.56 -11.51 1.32
C MET A 462 -7.17 -10.97 1.01
N HIS A 463 -7.06 -9.73 0.52
CA HIS A 463 -5.81 -9.02 0.27
C HIS A 463 -4.96 -8.89 1.54
N GLU A 464 -5.53 -8.30 2.59
CA GLU A 464 -4.81 -8.10 3.87
C GLU A 464 -4.42 -9.43 4.52
N MET A 465 -5.26 -10.44 4.39
CA MET A 465 -4.91 -11.81 4.80
C MET A 465 -3.79 -12.41 3.95
N GLY A 466 -3.64 -12.01 2.70
CA GLY A 466 -2.51 -12.40 1.84
C GLY A 466 -1.19 -11.87 2.39
N HIS A 467 -1.14 -10.60 2.78
CA HIS A 467 0.01 -10.02 3.49
C HIS A 467 0.25 -10.71 4.84
N ALA A 468 -0.82 -10.92 5.61
CA ALA A 468 -0.71 -11.58 6.91
C ALA A 468 -0.11 -12.98 6.79
N MET A 469 -0.51 -13.74 5.76
CA MET A 469 0.06 -15.08 5.52
C MET A 469 1.48 -15.03 4.97
N HIS A 470 1.87 -13.99 4.26
CA HIS A 470 3.27 -13.79 3.88
C HIS A 470 4.17 -13.64 5.13
N GLY A 471 3.76 -12.83 6.09
CA GLY A 471 4.44 -12.72 7.40
C GLY A 471 4.37 -14.01 8.22
N MET A 472 3.17 -14.62 8.32
CA MET A 472 2.92 -15.82 9.13
C MET A 472 3.70 -17.06 8.67
N LEU A 473 3.86 -17.24 7.37
CA LEU A 473 4.53 -18.38 6.76
C LEU A 473 6.03 -18.15 6.52
N SER A 474 6.53 -16.97 6.86
CA SER A 474 7.97 -16.69 6.81
C SER A 474 8.77 -17.67 7.68
N ASP A 475 9.92 -18.13 7.16
CA ASP A 475 10.82 -19.07 7.82
C ASP A 475 12.27 -18.67 7.53
N VAL A 476 12.67 -17.56 8.14
CA VAL A 476 13.96 -16.90 7.95
C VAL A 476 14.71 -16.77 9.29
N HIS A 477 15.99 -16.47 9.23
CA HIS A 477 16.83 -16.33 10.41
C HIS A 477 16.87 -14.89 10.95
N TYR A 478 16.76 -13.89 10.06
CA TYR A 478 16.86 -12.47 10.38
C TYR A 478 15.53 -11.74 10.16
N GLU A 479 15.10 -10.95 11.17
CA GLU A 479 13.81 -10.28 11.18
C GLU A 479 13.66 -9.26 10.02
N SER A 480 14.73 -8.54 9.71
CA SER A 480 14.73 -7.57 8.60
C SER A 480 14.52 -8.17 7.21
N LEU A 481 14.61 -9.51 7.09
CA LEU A 481 14.35 -10.24 5.86
C LEU A 481 13.03 -11.04 5.90
N SER A 482 12.22 -10.91 6.97
CA SER A 482 11.02 -11.71 7.13
C SER A 482 9.80 -11.16 6.38
N GLY A 483 8.91 -12.06 5.98
CA GLY A 483 7.57 -11.74 5.52
C GLY A 483 7.53 -10.67 4.44
N THR A 484 6.89 -9.55 4.73
CA THR A 484 6.69 -8.42 3.81
C THR A 484 7.91 -7.51 3.66
N ASN A 485 9.03 -7.82 4.34
CA ASN A 485 10.31 -7.11 4.14
C ASN A 485 11.00 -7.56 2.83
N VAL A 486 10.36 -7.29 1.72
CA VAL A 486 10.76 -7.62 0.35
C VAL A 486 10.87 -6.34 -0.49
N LYS A 487 11.37 -6.46 -1.74
CA LYS A 487 11.40 -5.30 -2.65
C LYS A 487 9.99 -4.75 -2.87
N ARG A 488 9.86 -3.43 -2.86
CA ARG A 488 8.57 -2.74 -2.81
C ARG A 488 7.65 -3.02 -4.01
N ASP A 489 8.22 -3.28 -5.18
CA ASP A 489 7.46 -3.66 -6.37
C ASP A 489 7.07 -5.16 -6.42
N PHE A 490 7.38 -5.90 -5.35
CA PHE A 490 7.01 -7.31 -5.19
C PHE A 490 6.03 -7.52 -4.02
N VAL A 491 5.99 -6.63 -3.04
CA VAL A 491 5.26 -6.81 -1.78
C VAL A 491 3.77 -7.08 -1.96
N GLU A 492 3.15 -6.48 -3.00
CA GLU A 492 1.73 -6.64 -3.29
C GLU A 492 1.39 -7.95 -4.01
N MET A 493 2.38 -8.66 -4.57
CA MET A 493 2.10 -9.86 -5.36
C MET A 493 1.45 -10.97 -4.52
N PRO A 494 1.94 -11.35 -3.32
CA PRO A 494 1.32 -12.42 -2.54
C PRO A 494 -0.11 -12.10 -2.10
N SER A 495 -0.43 -10.83 -1.79
CA SER A 495 -1.77 -10.40 -1.41
C SER A 495 -2.72 -10.43 -2.60
N GLN A 496 -2.32 -9.88 -3.75
CA GLN A 496 -3.11 -9.88 -4.99
C GLN A 496 -3.36 -11.29 -5.54
N VAL A 497 -2.41 -12.22 -5.39
CA VAL A 497 -2.64 -13.63 -5.73
C VAL A 497 -3.87 -14.18 -5.00
N MET A 498 -4.04 -13.83 -3.73
CA MET A 498 -5.15 -14.36 -2.92
C MET A 498 -6.51 -13.77 -3.32
N GLU A 499 -6.59 -12.53 -3.78
CA GLU A 499 -7.83 -11.90 -4.27
C GLU A 499 -8.50 -12.73 -5.37
N ASN A 500 -7.74 -13.43 -6.20
CA ASN A 500 -8.26 -14.21 -7.31
C ASN A 500 -9.25 -15.31 -6.86
N TRP A 501 -9.09 -15.87 -5.65
CA TRP A 501 -10.03 -16.86 -5.12
C TRP A 501 -11.43 -16.29 -4.91
N CYS A 502 -11.57 -14.96 -4.66
CA CYS A 502 -12.87 -14.31 -4.49
C CYS A 502 -13.78 -14.45 -5.72
N TYR A 503 -13.22 -14.71 -6.89
CA TYR A 503 -13.96 -14.90 -8.14
C TYR A 503 -14.17 -16.37 -8.53
N GLU A 504 -13.68 -17.32 -7.72
CA GLU A 504 -13.82 -18.75 -8.02
C GLU A 504 -15.08 -19.35 -7.36
N PRO A 505 -15.99 -19.94 -8.16
CA PRO A 505 -17.25 -20.49 -7.65
C PRO A 505 -17.06 -21.53 -6.56
N GLU A 506 -16.01 -22.35 -6.70
CA GLU A 506 -15.65 -23.39 -5.76
C GLU A 506 -15.27 -22.85 -4.39
N PHE A 507 -14.67 -21.66 -4.33
CA PHE A 507 -14.34 -21.01 -3.07
C PHE A 507 -15.57 -20.29 -2.50
N LEU A 508 -16.28 -19.47 -3.29
CA LEU A 508 -17.46 -18.76 -2.84
C LEU A 508 -18.52 -19.71 -2.25
N SER A 509 -18.73 -20.87 -2.85
CA SER A 509 -19.70 -21.86 -2.38
C SER A 509 -19.39 -22.42 -0.97
N THR A 510 -18.16 -22.29 -0.49
CA THR A 510 -17.77 -22.79 0.83
C THR A 510 -18.34 -21.96 1.97
N PHE A 511 -18.52 -20.65 1.78
CA PHE A 511 -18.91 -19.73 2.87
C PHE A 511 -20.02 -18.73 2.50
N ALA A 512 -20.22 -18.38 1.22
CA ALA A 512 -21.19 -17.38 0.81
C ALA A 512 -22.62 -17.90 0.99
N ARG A 513 -23.22 -17.58 2.17
CA ARG A 513 -24.56 -18.01 2.57
C ARG A 513 -25.33 -16.87 3.15
N HIS A 514 -26.62 -16.80 2.78
CA HIS A 514 -27.53 -15.79 3.29
C HIS A 514 -27.67 -15.90 4.81
N TYR A 515 -27.37 -14.82 5.54
CA TYR A 515 -27.24 -14.82 7.01
C TYR A 515 -28.52 -15.21 7.79
N ARG A 516 -29.71 -15.06 7.19
CA ARG A 516 -30.99 -15.47 7.81
C ARG A 516 -31.44 -16.85 7.36
N THR A 517 -31.37 -17.16 6.06
CA THR A 517 -31.94 -18.40 5.49
C THR A 517 -30.95 -19.53 5.42
N GLY A 518 -29.64 -19.24 5.43
CA GLY A 518 -28.57 -20.24 5.22
C GLY A 518 -28.43 -20.68 3.76
N GLU A 519 -29.24 -20.14 2.85
CA GLU A 519 -29.16 -20.45 1.42
C GLU A 519 -27.81 -20.02 0.84
N VAL A 520 -27.23 -20.87 0.00
CA VAL A 520 -25.97 -20.59 -0.69
C VAL A 520 -26.21 -19.48 -1.71
N LEU A 521 -25.20 -18.65 -1.93
CA LEU A 521 -25.21 -17.62 -2.98
C LEU A 521 -25.60 -18.24 -4.33
N PRO A 522 -26.68 -17.78 -4.96
CA PRO A 522 -27.15 -18.33 -6.23
C PRO A 522 -26.06 -18.28 -7.32
N THR A 523 -25.96 -19.32 -8.12
CA THR A 523 -24.96 -19.42 -9.20
C THR A 523 -25.04 -18.25 -10.18
N GLU A 524 -26.24 -17.69 -10.40
CA GLU A 524 -26.39 -16.54 -11.28
C GLU A 524 -25.64 -15.29 -10.75
N TYR A 525 -25.62 -15.06 -9.42
CA TYR A 525 -24.83 -13.98 -8.83
C TYR A 525 -23.33 -14.22 -8.99
N ILE A 526 -22.87 -15.47 -8.85
CA ILE A 526 -21.46 -15.82 -9.08
C ILE A 526 -21.06 -15.53 -10.54
N VAL A 527 -21.93 -15.88 -11.50
CA VAL A 527 -21.71 -15.58 -12.91
C VAL A 527 -21.66 -14.07 -13.15
N LYS A 528 -22.57 -13.31 -12.55
CA LYS A 528 -22.59 -11.83 -12.65
C LYS A 528 -21.36 -11.19 -12.01
N ILE A 529 -20.91 -11.65 -10.84
CA ILE A 529 -19.67 -11.20 -10.17
C ILE A 529 -18.48 -11.44 -11.10
N ARG A 530 -18.32 -12.63 -11.65
CA ARG A 530 -17.21 -12.93 -12.57
C ARG A 530 -17.28 -12.12 -13.87
N ALA A 531 -18.47 -11.94 -14.42
CA ALA A 531 -18.65 -11.13 -15.62
C ALA A 531 -18.34 -9.66 -15.39
N SER A 532 -18.65 -9.12 -14.19
CA SER A 532 -18.40 -7.72 -13.85
C SER A 532 -16.93 -7.44 -13.49
N GLN A 533 -16.12 -8.46 -13.18
CA GLN A 533 -14.69 -8.32 -12.86
C GLN A 533 -13.92 -7.56 -13.96
N ASN A 534 -14.27 -7.80 -15.21
CA ASN A 534 -13.60 -7.20 -16.37
C ASN A 534 -14.35 -5.99 -16.95
N HIS A 535 -15.30 -5.40 -16.17
CA HIS A 535 -16.00 -4.20 -16.63
C HIS A 535 -15.04 -3.04 -16.81
N LEU A 536 -14.87 -2.59 -18.07
CA LEU A 536 -13.96 -1.51 -18.47
C LEU A 536 -12.51 -1.73 -17.96
N ALA A 537 -12.07 -3.00 -17.85
CA ALA A 537 -10.77 -3.33 -17.30
C ALA A 537 -9.62 -2.71 -18.08
N ALA A 538 -9.74 -2.60 -19.41
CA ALA A 538 -8.72 -1.98 -20.24
C ALA A 538 -8.63 -0.47 -20.02
N TRP A 539 -9.75 0.21 -19.83
CA TRP A 539 -9.79 1.63 -19.47
C TRP A 539 -9.09 1.91 -18.15
N TYR A 540 -9.44 1.16 -17.10
CA TYR A 540 -8.83 1.32 -15.79
C TYR A 540 -7.34 0.94 -15.78
N CYS A 541 -6.95 -0.09 -16.54
CA CYS A 541 -5.56 -0.46 -16.73
C CYS A 541 -4.76 0.68 -17.39
N LEU A 542 -5.27 1.25 -18.50
CA LEU A 542 -4.64 2.39 -19.15
C LEU A 542 -4.47 3.59 -18.23
N ARG A 543 -5.47 3.87 -17.38
CA ARG A 543 -5.38 4.93 -16.37
C ARG A 543 -4.22 4.69 -15.39
N GLN A 544 -4.04 3.47 -14.90
CA GLN A 544 -2.94 3.13 -14.00
C GLN A 544 -1.57 3.22 -14.69
N LEU A 545 -1.49 2.78 -15.95
CA LEU A 545 -0.28 2.93 -16.76
C LEU A 545 0.08 4.40 -17.00
N ASN A 546 -0.90 5.24 -17.26
CA ASN A 546 -0.71 6.69 -17.39
C ASN A 546 -0.14 7.32 -16.11
N LEU A 547 -0.64 6.94 -14.94
CA LEU A 547 -0.10 7.41 -13.65
C LEU A 547 1.36 6.96 -13.45
N GLY A 548 1.68 5.71 -13.82
CA GLY A 548 3.06 5.21 -13.80
C GLY A 548 3.99 5.95 -14.78
N LEU A 549 3.51 6.25 -15.98
CA LEU A 549 4.25 7.03 -16.97
C LEU A 549 4.47 8.47 -16.51
N THR A 550 3.48 9.07 -15.84
CA THR A 550 3.60 10.40 -15.24
C THR A 550 4.66 10.42 -14.14
N ASP A 551 4.65 9.44 -13.25
CA ASP A 551 5.67 9.27 -12.20
C ASP A 551 7.08 9.22 -12.80
N ILE A 552 7.29 8.38 -13.83
CA ILE A 552 8.58 8.26 -14.50
C ILE A 552 8.97 9.57 -15.20
N ALA A 553 8.04 10.27 -15.82
CA ALA A 553 8.33 11.53 -16.50
C ALA A 553 8.88 12.59 -15.54
N PHE A 554 8.33 12.70 -14.34
CA PHE A 554 8.85 13.59 -13.30
C PHE A 554 10.24 13.21 -12.80
N HIS A 555 10.58 11.92 -12.77
CA HIS A 555 11.78 11.40 -12.12
C HIS A 555 12.89 10.96 -13.07
N THR A 556 12.69 11.12 -14.38
CA THR A 556 13.72 10.86 -15.40
C THR A 556 14.12 12.11 -16.19
N SER A 557 13.38 13.21 -16.04
CA SER A 557 13.77 14.49 -16.61
C SER A 557 14.85 15.13 -15.75
N ASP A 558 15.77 15.84 -16.41
CA ASP A 558 16.78 16.63 -15.71
C ASP A 558 16.20 17.99 -15.31
N TRP A 559 16.03 18.17 -14.01
CA TRP A 559 15.51 19.40 -13.40
C TRP A 559 16.61 20.27 -12.80
N SER A 560 17.90 19.92 -12.99
CA SER A 560 19.05 20.64 -12.41
C SER A 560 19.24 22.06 -12.98
N ASP A 561 18.78 22.29 -14.21
CA ASP A 561 18.87 23.59 -14.90
C ASP A 561 17.57 24.45 -14.73
N ALA A 562 17.00 24.37 -13.57
CA ALA A 562 15.72 25.01 -13.23
C ALA A 562 15.85 26.54 -13.04
N SER A 563 16.20 27.25 -14.09
CA SER A 563 16.32 28.73 -14.07
C SER A 563 14.99 29.48 -13.92
N ASP A 564 13.85 28.82 -14.18
CA ASP A 564 12.53 29.45 -14.08
C ASP A 564 11.45 28.54 -13.48
N ALA A 565 11.46 28.41 -12.13
CA ALA A 565 10.40 27.73 -11.40
C ALA A 565 9.00 28.33 -11.66
N SER A 566 8.92 29.59 -12.10
CA SER A 566 7.64 30.26 -12.37
C SER A 566 6.99 29.80 -13.67
N ALA A 567 7.77 29.26 -14.61
CA ALA A 567 7.30 28.71 -15.86
C ALA A 567 6.88 27.21 -15.75
N PHE A 568 7.27 26.54 -14.67
CA PHE A 568 6.94 25.13 -14.47
C PHE A 568 5.43 24.92 -14.27
N LYS A 569 4.88 23.93 -14.99
CA LYS A 569 3.50 23.47 -14.89
C LYS A 569 3.45 21.96 -14.83
N ALA A 570 3.06 21.41 -13.67
CA ALA A 570 2.90 19.97 -13.49
C ALA A 570 1.88 19.38 -14.47
N GLU A 571 0.83 20.15 -14.82
CA GLU A 571 -0.17 19.80 -15.83
C GLU A 571 0.45 19.51 -17.21
N GLU A 572 1.50 20.22 -17.62
CA GLU A 572 2.15 20.01 -18.91
C GLU A 572 3.03 18.77 -18.91
N VAL A 573 3.72 18.46 -17.81
CA VAL A 573 4.51 17.25 -17.65
C VAL A 573 3.61 16.02 -17.70
N GLU A 574 2.51 16.06 -16.93
CA GLU A 574 1.49 15.00 -16.93
C GLU A 574 0.91 14.78 -18.34
N ALA A 575 0.53 15.85 -19.01
CA ALA A 575 -0.08 15.78 -20.33
C ALA A 575 0.84 15.23 -21.43
N ALA A 576 2.14 15.47 -21.31
CA ALA A 576 3.14 14.92 -22.24
C ALA A 576 3.38 13.41 -21.99
N ALA A 577 3.17 12.94 -20.75
CA ALA A 577 3.39 11.54 -20.37
C ALA A 577 2.19 10.63 -20.67
N MET A 578 0.97 11.16 -20.58
CA MET A 578 -0.27 10.38 -20.66
C MET A 578 -0.81 10.18 -22.07
N GLU A 579 -1.46 9.04 -22.29
CA GLU A 579 -2.38 8.82 -23.43
C GLU A 579 -3.79 9.24 -23.04
N ASN A 580 -4.24 10.38 -23.52
CA ASN A 580 -5.56 10.92 -23.20
C ASN A 580 -6.60 10.49 -24.23
N LEU A 581 -7.57 9.69 -23.83
CA LEU A 581 -8.71 9.27 -24.67
C LEU A 581 -9.91 10.23 -24.57
N LEU A 582 -9.94 11.06 -23.53
CA LEU A 582 -10.95 12.10 -23.32
C LEU A 582 -10.33 13.49 -23.47
N PRO A 583 -11.15 14.52 -23.79
CA PRO A 583 -10.67 15.89 -23.88
C PRO A 583 -10.01 16.37 -22.59
N ARG A 584 -8.85 17.01 -22.72
CA ARG A 584 -8.20 17.65 -21.56
C ARG A 584 -9.04 18.83 -21.06
N VAL A 585 -9.11 18.94 -19.75
CA VAL A 585 -9.75 20.07 -19.08
C VAL A 585 -8.66 20.97 -18.51
N LYS A 586 -8.48 22.16 -19.11
CA LYS A 586 -7.44 23.09 -18.69
C LYS A 586 -7.56 23.43 -17.19
N GLY A 587 -6.44 23.44 -16.49
CA GLY A 587 -6.37 23.69 -15.06
C GLY A 587 -6.67 22.48 -14.20
N CYS A 588 -6.97 21.32 -14.82
CA CYS A 588 -7.17 20.06 -14.12
C CYS A 588 -6.01 19.09 -14.42
N CYS A 589 -5.34 18.64 -13.39
CA CYS A 589 -4.35 17.58 -13.48
C CYS A 589 -4.31 16.74 -12.20
N THR A 590 -3.76 15.54 -12.28
CA THR A 590 -3.60 14.65 -11.13
C THR A 590 -2.32 15.01 -10.35
N ALA A 591 -1.27 15.45 -11.05
CA ALA A 591 0.06 15.62 -10.49
C ALA A 591 0.10 16.54 -9.26
N THR A 592 -0.67 17.64 -9.25
CA THR A 592 -0.68 18.61 -8.14
C THR A 592 -1.36 18.10 -6.86
N ASN A 593 -2.02 16.95 -6.93
CA ASN A 593 -2.62 16.23 -5.80
C ASN A 593 -2.14 14.76 -5.73
N PHE A 594 -1.04 14.43 -6.42
CA PHE A 594 -0.53 13.05 -6.49
C PHE A 594 0.36 12.73 -5.28
N SER A 595 -0.28 12.56 -4.12
CA SER A 595 0.40 12.32 -2.84
C SER A 595 1.31 11.08 -2.86
N HIS A 596 0.97 10.03 -3.61
CA HIS A 596 1.80 8.82 -3.72
C HIS A 596 3.25 9.13 -4.10
N ILE A 597 3.46 10.02 -5.07
CA ILE A 597 4.81 10.31 -5.58
C ILE A 597 5.45 11.57 -5.00
N PHE A 598 4.67 12.51 -4.48
CA PHE A 598 5.19 13.77 -3.94
C PHE A 598 5.12 13.90 -2.42
N GLY A 599 4.14 13.27 -1.76
CA GLY A 599 4.02 13.22 -0.30
C GLY A 599 4.41 11.89 0.30
N GLY A 600 4.18 10.78 -0.44
CA GLY A 600 4.43 9.40 -0.01
C GLY A 600 5.75 8.81 -0.52
N GLY A 601 5.89 7.50 -0.37
CA GLY A 601 7.09 6.72 -0.70
C GLY A 601 7.09 6.06 -2.08
N TYR A 602 6.20 6.46 -3.02
CA TYR A 602 6.03 5.81 -4.33
C TYR A 602 6.71 6.56 -5.49
N ALA A 603 7.57 7.53 -5.23
CA ALA A 603 8.36 8.20 -6.28
C ALA A 603 9.18 7.18 -7.08
N SER A 604 9.06 7.22 -8.41
CA SER A 604 9.59 6.20 -9.33
C SER A 604 9.15 4.77 -9.00
N GLY A 605 8.02 4.61 -8.32
CA GLY A 605 7.53 3.33 -7.81
C GLY A 605 6.05 3.06 -8.06
N TYR A 606 5.31 4.01 -8.63
CA TYR A 606 3.86 3.84 -8.86
C TYR A 606 3.52 2.68 -9.83
N TYR A 607 4.42 2.37 -10.74
CA TYR A 607 4.30 1.21 -11.64
C TYR A 607 4.12 -0.12 -10.89
N GLY A 608 4.57 -0.19 -9.63
CA GLY A 608 4.59 -1.40 -8.80
C GLY A 608 3.21 -2.06 -8.69
N TYR A 609 2.13 -1.28 -8.67
CA TYR A 609 0.77 -1.81 -8.65
C TYR A 609 0.45 -2.67 -9.89
N LYS A 610 0.82 -2.21 -11.09
CA LYS A 610 0.60 -2.98 -12.32
C LYS A 610 1.64 -4.07 -12.52
N TRP A 611 2.85 -3.87 -12.03
CA TRP A 611 3.87 -4.89 -12.01
C TRP A 611 3.44 -6.10 -11.15
N ALA A 612 3.00 -5.85 -9.92
CA ALA A 612 2.52 -6.89 -9.03
C ALA A 612 1.28 -7.61 -9.59
N GLU A 613 0.38 -6.88 -10.26
CA GLU A 613 -0.80 -7.47 -10.91
C GLU A 613 -0.44 -8.40 -12.08
N VAL A 614 0.64 -8.13 -12.81
CA VAL A 614 1.18 -9.05 -13.82
C VAL A 614 1.71 -10.32 -13.15
N LEU A 615 2.44 -10.18 -12.05
CA LEU A 615 3.00 -11.32 -11.31
C LEU A 615 1.89 -12.18 -10.70
N ASP A 616 0.87 -11.56 -10.08
CA ASP A 616 -0.24 -12.28 -9.47
C ASP A 616 -1.04 -13.08 -10.49
N ALA A 617 -1.40 -12.44 -11.61
CA ALA A 617 -2.15 -13.11 -12.69
C ALA A 617 -1.39 -14.32 -13.25
N ASP A 618 -0.09 -14.17 -13.40
CA ASP A 618 0.77 -15.22 -13.92
C ASP A 618 0.91 -16.38 -12.93
N ILE A 619 1.09 -16.09 -11.63
CA ILE A 619 1.12 -17.10 -10.57
C ILE A 619 -0.23 -17.79 -10.45
N PHE A 620 -1.35 -17.05 -10.42
CA PHE A 620 -2.67 -17.65 -10.30
C PHE A 620 -3.04 -18.51 -11.51
N SER A 621 -2.50 -18.21 -12.71
CA SER A 621 -2.68 -19.06 -13.88
C SER A 621 -2.19 -20.49 -13.64
N ARG A 622 -1.10 -20.66 -12.86
CA ARG A 622 -0.59 -21.96 -12.47
C ARG A 622 -1.55 -22.71 -11.55
N PHE A 623 -2.18 -22.03 -10.59
CA PHE A 623 -3.23 -22.63 -9.76
C PHE A 623 -4.46 -23.01 -10.58
N LYS A 624 -4.81 -22.24 -11.62
CA LYS A 624 -5.91 -22.60 -12.53
C LYS A 624 -5.58 -23.85 -13.35
N GLU A 625 -4.36 -23.98 -13.85
CA GLU A 625 -3.89 -25.13 -14.63
C GLU A 625 -3.81 -26.43 -13.80
N GLU A 626 -3.28 -26.33 -12.56
CA GLU A 626 -3.02 -27.48 -11.70
C GLU A 626 -4.17 -27.77 -10.72
N GLY A 627 -5.14 -26.86 -10.59
CA GLY A 627 -6.29 -26.89 -9.68
C GLY A 627 -6.12 -25.86 -8.53
N ILE A 628 -7.14 -25.01 -8.35
CA ILE A 628 -7.09 -23.87 -7.40
C ILE A 628 -6.94 -24.30 -5.92
N PHE A 629 -7.14 -25.55 -5.63
CA PHE A 629 -6.93 -26.15 -4.30
C PHE A 629 -5.86 -27.24 -4.31
N ASN A 630 -5.00 -27.27 -5.32
CA ASN A 630 -3.93 -28.24 -5.40
C ASN A 630 -2.90 -27.96 -4.28
N THR A 631 -2.77 -28.90 -3.35
CA THR A 631 -1.90 -28.78 -2.19
C THR A 631 -0.42 -28.81 -2.53
N ASP A 632 -0.02 -29.49 -3.63
CA ASP A 632 1.38 -29.52 -4.07
C ASP A 632 1.79 -28.18 -4.65
N THR A 633 0.91 -27.54 -5.44
CA THR A 633 1.12 -26.18 -5.97
C THR A 633 1.19 -25.17 -4.84
N ALA A 634 0.27 -25.25 -3.87
CA ALA A 634 0.27 -24.40 -2.69
C ALA A 634 1.54 -24.58 -1.83
N ALA A 635 1.96 -25.84 -1.59
CA ALA A 635 3.18 -26.14 -0.86
C ALA A 635 4.43 -25.60 -1.58
N ARG A 636 4.47 -25.66 -2.92
CA ARG A 636 5.54 -25.08 -3.73
C ARG A 636 5.53 -23.56 -3.61
N PHE A 637 4.36 -22.89 -3.70
CA PHE A 637 4.24 -21.44 -3.53
C PHE A 637 4.68 -21.00 -2.14
N ARG A 638 4.24 -21.71 -1.08
CA ARG A 638 4.70 -21.46 0.29
C ARG A 638 6.22 -21.57 0.39
N ARG A 639 6.84 -22.65 -0.11
CA ARG A 639 8.27 -22.95 0.03
C ARG A 639 9.15 -22.01 -0.78
N GLU A 640 8.78 -21.72 -2.04
CA GLU A 640 9.61 -20.96 -2.96
C GLU A 640 9.40 -19.45 -2.85
N VAL A 641 8.25 -18.99 -2.32
CA VAL A 641 7.88 -17.59 -2.24
C VAL A 641 7.64 -17.15 -0.80
N LEU A 642 6.55 -17.58 -0.17
CA LEU A 642 6.09 -17.01 1.10
C LEU A 642 7.08 -17.23 2.25
N ALA A 643 7.69 -18.41 2.34
CA ALA A 643 8.63 -18.73 3.41
C ALA A 643 9.98 -18.01 3.30
N LYS A 644 10.28 -17.44 2.12
CA LYS A 644 11.58 -16.84 1.83
C LYS A 644 11.70 -15.37 2.24
N GLY A 645 10.58 -14.66 2.35
CA GLY A 645 10.65 -13.22 2.59
C GLY A 645 11.64 -12.53 1.66
N GLY A 646 12.48 -11.67 2.20
CA GLY A 646 13.54 -10.93 1.50
C GLY A 646 14.88 -11.66 1.36
N THR A 647 14.98 -12.94 1.77
CA THR A 647 16.26 -13.68 1.76
C THR A 647 16.79 -14.00 0.35
N VAL A 648 15.92 -13.95 -0.64
CA VAL A 648 16.23 -14.21 -2.06
C VAL A 648 15.58 -13.12 -2.91
N GLN A 649 16.25 -12.72 -3.98
CA GLN A 649 15.71 -11.69 -4.88
C GLN A 649 14.38 -12.14 -5.53
N PRO A 650 13.41 -11.25 -5.67
CA PRO A 650 12.05 -11.57 -6.11
C PRO A 650 11.95 -12.25 -7.48
N ASP A 651 12.80 -11.87 -8.43
CA ASP A 651 12.89 -12.48 -9.75
C ASP A 651 13.27 -13.97 -9.68
N ILE A 652 14.15 -14.32 -8.73
CA ILE A 652 14.55 -15.71 -8.48
C ILE A 652 13.40 -16.47 -7.82
N LEU A 653 12.73 -15.88 -6.82
CA LEU A 653 11.54 -16.49 -6.17
C LEU A 653 10.46 -16.81 -7.19
N PHE A 654 10.13 -15.84 -8.03
CA PHE A 654 9.14 -16.01 -9.09
C PHE A 654 9.55 -17.16 -10.06
N LYS A 655 10.80 -17.15 -10.52
CA LYS A 655 11.34 -18.15 -11.44
C LYS A 655 11.36 -19.56 -10.82
N ASN A 656 11.68 -19.68 -9.53
CA ASN A 656 11.66 -20.96 -8.83
C ASN A 656 10.24 -21.56 -8.78
N PHE A 657 9.23 -20.72 -8.59
CA PHE A 657 7.83 -21.17 -8.58
C PHE A 657 7.30 -21.44 -9.99
N MET A 658 7.49 -20.51 -10.95
CA MET A 658 6.90 -20.57 -12.28
C MET A 658 7.74 -21.37 -13.30
N GLY A 659 9.05 -21.57 -13.05
CA GLY A 659 9.99 -22.18 -13.99
C GLY A 659 10.44 -21.27 -15.15
N ARG A 660 10.04 -20.01 -15.15
CA ARG A 660 10.32 -19.00 -16.18
C ARG A 660 10.21 -17.57 -15.63
N ASP A 661 10.66 -16.62 -16.41
CA ASP A 661 10.46 -15.20 -16.08
C ASP A 661 8.98 -14.77 -16.23
N PRO A 662 8.55 -13.67 -15.59
CA PRO A 662 7.19 -13.13 -15.67
C PRO A 662 6.80 -12.75 -17.11
N ASN A 663 5.50 -12.91 -17.44
CA ASN A 663 4.96 -12.36 -18.67
C ASN A 663 3.57 -11.75 -18.47
N GLN A 664 3.21 -10.83 -19.34
CA GLN A 664 1.96 -10.08 -19.26
C GLN A 664 0.73 -10.86 -19.77
N GLN A 665 0.93 -12.01 -20.41
CA GLN A 665 -0.15 -12.71 -21.11
C GLN A 665 -1.27 -13.18 -20.18
N ALA A 666 -0.93 -13.61 -18.96
CA ALA A 666 -1.93 -14.07 -18.00
C ALA A 666 -2.87 -12.92 -17.59
N LEU A 667 -2.31 -11.72 -17.33
CA LEU A 667 -3.11 -10.53 -17.03
C LEU A 667 -3.97 -10.10 -18.23
N LEU A 668 -3.40 -10.07 -19.43
CA LEU A 668 -4.14 -9.71 -20.64
C LEU A 668 -5.30 -10.69 -20.91
N LYS A 669 -5.09 -12.00 -20.69
CA LYS A 669 -6.17 -13.01 -20.74
C LYS A 669 -7.21 -12.80 -19.65
N ARG A 670 -6.80 -12.51 -18.41
CA ARG A 670 -7.72 -12.20 -17.31
C ARG A 670 -8.63 -11.01 -17.65
N MET A 671 -8.08 -9.99 -18.29
CA MET A 671 -8.82 -8.82 -18.77
C MET A 671 -9.61 -9.04 -20.08
N ASN A 672 -9.64 -10.24 -20.64
CA ASN A 672 -10.27 -10.56 -21.95
C ASN A 672 -9.68 -9.75 -23.12
N ILE A 673 -8.38 -9.44 -23.09
CA ILE A 673 -7.66 -8.72 -24.15
C ILE A 673 -6.99 -9.68 -25.14
N LEU A 674 -6.62 -10.88 -24.67
CA LEU A 674 -6.04 -11.97 -25.49
C LEU A 674 -6.95 -13.17 -25.53
#